data_634836a308d2420acddf427262db1d06
#
_entry.id   634836a308d2420acddf427262db1d06
#
_cell.length_a   1.000
_cell.length_b   1.000
_cell.length_c   1.000
_cell.angle_alpha   90.00
_cell.angle_beta   90.00
_cell.angle_gamma   90.00
#
_symmetry.space_group_name_H-M   'P 1'
#
loop_
_entity.id
_entity.type
_entity.pdbx_description
1 polymer ?
#
loop_
_entity_poly.entity_id
_entity_poly.type
_entity_poly.pdbx_seq_one_letter_code
_entity_poly.pdbx_strand_id
1 'polypeptide(L)'
;MNDAVRLCIPALPLGDALIELGRQSGLEISFPPAAVAGKVSPVVRGRFPARLALDQMLEGSGLALRAEGANRYLIYVDQPDPTHASRLDPVRVYGEQLGERVYSRQEIATTPSSNRDLSTLVATHPAVRTNPGAHGAQNRGSLDIEDISFYGASPYQNLFQIDGIDATNRVDPANKNLAQVGGNVPSNPQSYFIDASLLEAVHVHDSFVPVEYGRFNGGVVDARLRRFAGENHLKFDYRWNTSNMTRQRVSPGQENKWTQGEPGFTPRWQKRFYSVVADIAVNDKAGMVLAMSHRQSRIARWGLSADDAGKSLRTPNNYRDRIDNFLGKFSVRPDADTLVDLTLKYSDRSEALTSNTARDTQYANNHGAYGLAARLEHRLPAARLTLQAGWDHAMSNRRSTSREWVTTRPYRLPVYFKGGFGREQKQQDTVLLKGRIDLDPLRARAFTHNVYAGIDAQRIDAAFKRPKLSTAYTRTYGSTGGYTDSNRYLWRPGTVRARSQTAALYLSDRVEWRRLALDAGLRYDHESLFGSHSVAPRTRLDWDVLGSGATVLSGGWSRYFGGAVLETALEARRLRLLQQLTDFRGNPVPAGKQDFAVDYSGLRMPYDDEWAFSLRQRMAGLEGLLGYVRRDGRRQWIKSGKINTGFTYRNGGNSTTDAVSLTLRTLEPWRAGPTRWHLQVSWSWQKRKTNTDLAKGYDDNARGPNDRVIYNGAPIRTIDLPPRSFHQPQLAALTLTGAYPRAGLTWTHTLNWRGRRDDIIYVGRGPGPSFLDRYQSGGLPSYWTWDTRLSWQPPPVMPRLELTIDILNLLNRMPAIVAGNPTLASNNATYQSGRELWLQVGYRF
;
A
#
# COMPACT_ATOMS: atom_id res chain seq x y z
N MET A 1 39.21 -0.90 21.36
CA MET A 1 40.24 -0.93 22.43
C MET A 1 40.63 -2.38 22.65
N ASN A 2 41.85 -2.80 22.25
CA ASN A 2 42.33 -4.16 22.36
C ASN A 2 43.45 -4.26 23.44
N ASP A 3 43.32 -3.43 24.47
CA ASP A 3 44.36 -3.45 25.51
C ASP A 3 44.22 -4.69 26.38
N ALA A 4 45.28 -5.51 26.35
CA ALA A 4 45.31 -6.74 27.15
C ALA A 4 45.47 -6.41 28.65
N VAL A 5 44.50 -6.76 29.44
CA VAL A 5 44.49 -6.58 30.88
C VAL A 5 45.03 -7.84 31.58
N ARG A 6 45.79 -7.66 32.64
CA ARG A 6 46.26 -8.81 33.46
C ARG A 6 45.11 -9.28 34.33
N LEU A 7 44.63 -10.48 34.07
CA LEU A 7 43.49 -11.10 34.78
C LEU A 7 43.97 -12.25 35.62
N CYS A 8 43.37 -12.41 36.81
CA CYS A 8 43.64 -13.52 37.71
C CYS A 8 42.29 -13.91 38.38
N ILE A 9 41.50 -14.72 37.68
CA ILE A 9 40.17 -15.13 38.13
C ILE A 9 40.19 -16.65 38.30
N PRO A 10 40.07 -17.17 39.54
CA PRO A 10 39.98 -18.60 39.77
C PRO A 10 38.66 -19.18 39.26
N ALA A 11 38.51 -20.50 39.30
CA ALA A 11 37.23 -21.14 39.08
C ALA A 11 36.24 -20.72 40.18
N LEU A 12 35.20 -19.96 39.78
CA LEU A 12 34.17 -19.43 40.67
C LEU A 12 32.79 -19.72 40.08
N PRO A 13 31.70 -19.64 40.86
CA PRO A 13 30.37 -19.52 40.30
C PRO A 13 30.37 -18.45 39.23
N LEU A 14 29.73 -18.72 38.07
CA LEU A 14 29.86 -17.87 36.89
C LEU A 14 29.47 -16.41 37.14
N GLY A 15 28.46 -16.18 37.96
CA GLY A 15 28.06 -14.82 38.35
C GLY A 15 29.16 -14.06 39.08
N ASP A 16 29.86 -14.72 40.05
CA ASP A 16 30.95 -14.13 40.80
C ASP A 16 32.19 -13.89 39.93
N ALA A 17 32.46 -14.83 39.01
CA ALA A 17 33.55 -14.71 38.05
C ALA A 17 33.34 -13.54 37.09
N LEU A 18 32.12 -13.30 36.66
CA LEU A 18 31.76 -12.18 35.77
C LEU A 18 31.86 -10.82 36.47
N ILE A 19 31.48 -10.78 37.76
CA ILE A 19 31.65 -9.57 38.59
C ILE A 19 33.13 -9.27 38.78
N GLU A 20 33.97 -10.30 39.03
CA GLU A 20 35.39 -10.16 39.21
C GLU A 20 36.09 -9.76 37.91
N LEU A 21 35.64 -10.28 36.75
CA LEU A 21 36.11 -9.83 35.45
C LEU A 21 35.80 -8.35 35.22
N GLY A 22 34.57 -7.91 35.51
CA GLY A 22 34.18 -6.52 35.43
C GLY A 22 35.09 -5.62 36.28
N ARG A 23 35.36 -6.04 37.49
CA ARG A 23 36.22 -5.31 38.48
C ARG A 23 37.68 -5.20 37.95
N GLN A 24 38.24 -6.28 37.41
CA GLN A 24 39.64 -6.30 36.94
C GLN A 24 39.84 -5.64 35.57
N SER A 25 38.81 -5.62 34.71
CA SER A 25 38.92 -5.14 33.34
C SER A 25 38.24 -3.81 33.08
N GLY A 26 37.42 -3.28 34.03
CA GLY A 26 36.62 -2.08 33.80
C GLY A 26 35.42 -2.29 32.85
N LEU A 27 35.05 -3.53 32.54
CA LEU A 27 33.84 -3.85 31.78
C LEU A 27 32.59 -3.75 32.63
N GLU A 28 31.54 -3.13 32.12
CA GLU A 28 30.18 -3.23 32.67
C GLU A 28 29.50 -4.48 32.11
N ILE A 29 29.31 -5.48 32.95
CA ILE A 29 28.71 -6.76 32.57
C ILE A 29 27.37 -6.92 33.30
N SER A 30 26.30 -6.95 32.52
CA SER A 30 24.92 -7.16 33.00
C SER A 30 24.48 -8.58 32.68
N PHE A 31 23.89 -9.28 33.66
CA PHE A 31 23.35 -10.63 33.49
C PHE A 31 22.16 -10.88 34.39
N PRO A 32 21.15 -11.68 33.98
CA PRO A 32 20.09 -12.14 34.84
C PRO A 32 20.66 -13.15 35.87
N PRO A 33 20.45 -12.98 37.17
CA PRO A 33 20.98 -13.93 38.20
C PRO A 33 20.55 -15.38 37.93
N ALA A 34 19.32 -15.59 37.44
CA ALA A 34 18.83 -16.92 37.11
C ALA A 34 19.57 -17.59 35.95
N ALA A 35 20.14 -16.82 35.03
CA ALA A 35 20.84 -17.35 33.86
C ALA A 35 22.23 -17.95 34.22
N VAL A 36 22.89 -17.40 35.21
CA VAL A 36 24.23 -17.85 35.68
C VAL A 36 24.17 -18.80 36.84
N ALA A 37 23.00 -19.02 37.44
CA ALA A 37 22.81 -19.90 38.59
C ALA A 37 23.23 -21.34 38.28
N GLY A 38 24.03 -21.96 39.14
CA GLY A 38 24.51 -23.33 38.98
C GLY A 38 25.63 -23.53 37.94
N LYS A 39 26.10 -22.46 37.26
CA LYS A 39 27.21 -22.50 36.29
C LYS A 39 28.51 -22.09 36.97
N VAL A 40 29.62 -22.66 36.50
CA VAL A 40 30.98 -22.39 37.02
C VAL A 40 31.84 -21.91 35.85
N SER A 41 32.61 -20.83 36.11
CA SER A 41 33.57 -20.30 35.12
C SER A 41 34.85 -21.11 35.15
N PRO A 42 35.49 -21.34 33.98
CA PRO A 42 36.87 -21.82 33.95
C PRO A 42 37.86 -20.81 34.58
N VAL A 43 39.06 -21.27 34.93
CA VAL A 43 40.10 -20.38 35.41
C VAL A 43 40.62 -19.48 34.31
N VAL A 44 40.59 -18.17 34.50
CA VAL A 44 41.15 -17.18 33.57
C VAL A 44 42.35 -16.50 34.20
N ARG A 45 43.54 -16.88 33.80
CA ARG A 45 44.80 -16.33 34.30
C ARG A 45 45.76 -15.99 33.17
N GLY A 46 46.19 -14.74 33.12
CA GLY A 46 47.10 -14.28 32.04
C GLY A 46 46.82 -12.84 31.62
N ARG A 47 47.40 -12.48 30.49
CA ARG A 47 47.15 -11.16 29.88
C ARG A 47 46.28 -11.35 28.63
N PHE A 48 45.07 -10.93 28.71
CA PHE A 48 44.05 -11.11 27.66
C PHE A 48 43.33 -9.80 27.36
N PRO A 49 42.90 -9.57 26.11
CA PRO A 49 41.83 -8.61 25.87
C PRO A 49 40.60 -9.01 26.70
N ALA A 50 40.04 -8.08 27.44
CA ALA A 50 38.95 -8.34 28.39
C ALA A 50 37.72 -9.02 27.72
N ARG A 51 37.49 -8.73 26.46
CA ARG A 51 36.46 -9.38 25.63
C ARG A 51 36.75 -10.88 25.43
N LEU A 52 37.98 -11.23 25.12
CA LEU A 52 38.35 -12.64 24.91
C LEU A 52 38.21 -13.46 26.21
N ALA A 53 38.57 -12.87 27.34
CA ALA A 53 38.37 -13.48 28.63
C ALA A 53 36.87 -13.72 28.94
N LEU A 54 36.00 -12.79 28.56
CA LEU A 54 34.57 -12.91 28.70
C LEU A 54 34.02 -14.06 27.83
N ASP A 55 34.47 -14.15 26.58
CA ASP A 55 34.07 -15.23 25.67
C ASP A 55 34.51 -16.61 26.19
N GLN A 56 35.73 -16.73 26.77
CA GLN A 56 36.21 -17.98 27.42
C GLN A 56 35.38 -18.38 28.63
N MET A 57 34.94 -17.42 29.44
CA MET A 57 34.11 -17.68 30.61
C MET A 57 32.73 -18.20 30.25
N LEU A 58 32.21 -17.81 29.10
CA LEU A 58 30.89 -18.20 28.61
C LEU A 58 30.90 -19.46 27.75
N GLU A 59 32.07 -19.93 27.34
CA GLU A 59 32.22 -21.12 26.49
C GLU A 59 31.61 -22.35 27.20
N GLY A 60 30.71 -23.05 26.50
CA GLY A 60 30.00 -24.23 27.07
C GLY A 60 28.93 -23.92 28.12
N SER A 61 28.71 -22.66 28.49
CA SER A 61 27.72 -22.27 29.49
C SER A 61 26.27 -22.23 28.95
N GLY A 62 26.06 -22.24 27.65
CA GLY A 62 24.77 -22.01 27.02
C GLY A 62 24.28 -20.55 27.16
N LEU A 63 25.21 -19.63 27.39
CA LEU A 63 24.93 -18.20 27.48
C LEU A 63 25.56 -17.47 26.29
N ALA A 64 24.86 -16.47 25.79
CA ALA A 64 25.33 -15.59 24.73
C ALA A 64 25.64 -14.19 25.27
N LEU A 65 26.41 -13.45 24.49
CA LEU A 65 26.95 -12.15 24.83
C LEU A 65 26.52 -11.12 23.79
N ARG A 66 25.96 -10.00 24.24
CA ARG A 66 25.63 -8.86 23.39
C ARG A 66 26.35 -7.59 23.88
N ALA A 67 27.07 -6.93 22.99
CA ALA A 67 27.65 -5.62 23.28
C ALA A 67 26.54 -4.54 23.23
N GLU A 68 26.40 -3.76 24.30
CA GLU A 68 25.48 -2.62 24.42
C GLU A 68 26.20 -1.27 24.40
N GLY A 69 27.51 -1.26 24.24
CA GLY A 69 28.37 -0.09 24.17
C GLY A 69 29.84 -0.47 24.10
N ALA A 70 30.72 0.51 24.12
CA ALA A 70 32.17 0.30 23.98
C ALA A 70 32.77 -0.64 25.07
N ASN A 71 32.24 -0.59 26.30
CA ASN A 71 32.68 -1.38 27.46
C ASN A 71 31.52 -2.04 28.19
N ARG A 72 30.32 -2.07 27.61
CA ARG A 72 29.12 -2.61 28.26
C ARG A 72 28.65 -3.86 27.52
N TYR A 73 28.42 -4.94 28.26
CA TYR A 73 28.01 -6.24 27.75
C TYR A 73 26.80 -6.78 28.54
N LEU A 74 25.82 -7.32 27.80
CA LEU A 74 24.70 -8.06 28.35
C LEU A 74 24.88 -9.54 28.05
N ILE A 75 24.84 -10.36 29.12
CA ILE A 75 24.82 -11.82 29.05
C ILE A 75 23.39 -12.29 29.19
N TYR A 76 22.95 -13.18 28.33
CA TYR A 76 21.60 -13.75 28.32
C TYR A 76 21.69 -15.26 28.05
N VAL A 77 20.65 -16.00 28.43
CA VAL A 77 20.55 -17.42 28.11
C VAL A 77 20.46 -17.55 26.60
N ASP A 78 21.39 -18.27 25.99
CA ASP A 78 21.34 -18.68 24.58
C ASP A 78 20.31 -19.81 24.45
N GLN A 79 19.08 -19.55 24.88
CA GLN A 79 17.98 -20.39 24.46
C GLN A 79 17.82 -20.10 22.96
N PRO A 80 17.66 -21.13 22.12
CA PRO A 80 17.15 -20.91 20.79
C PRO A 80 15.80 -20.24 21.00
N ASP A 81 15.79 -18.91 20.91
CA ASP A 81 14.56 -18.14 20.81
C ASP A 81 13.83 -18.74 19.61
N PRO A 82 12.64 -19.33 19.77
CA PRO A 82 11.88 -19.85 18.66
C PRO A 82 11.61 -18.78 17.61
N THR A 83 11.81 -17.48 17.92
CA THR A 83 11.86 -16.38 16.96
C THR A 83 13.21 -16.23 16.26
N HIS A 84 14.30 -16.88 16.71
CA HIS A 84 15.64 -16.90 16.10
C HIS A 84 15.94 -18.17 15.31
N ALA A 85 14.93 -18.84 14.82
CA ALA A 85 15.11 -19.83 13.75
C ALA A 85 15.65 -19.22 12.43
N SER A 86 16.13 -17.98 12.41
CA SER A 86 16.80 -17.36 11.28
C SER A 86 18.13 -16.71 11.67
N ARG A 87 19.16 -17.53 11.96
CA ARG A 87 20.54 -17.06 11.88
C ARG A 87 20.98 -16.66 10.45
N LEU A 88 20.07 -16.64 9.49
CA LEU A 88 20.31 -16.16 8.13
C LEU A 88 20.12 -14.65 7.95
N ASP A 89 19.54 -13.94 8.92
CA ASP A 89 19.52 -12.49 8.94
C ASP A 89 19.92 -11.97 10.31
N PRO A 90 21.10 -11.40 10.46
CA PRO A 90 21.16 -10.21 11.24
C PRO A 90 20.40 -9.15 10.40
N VAL A 91 19.07 -9.08 10.53
CA VAL A 91 18.41 -7.81 10.29
C VAL A 91 19.13 -6.86 11.23
N ARG A 92 20.12 -6.13 10.70
CA ARG A 92 20.61 -4.93 11.36
C ARG A 92 19.38 -4.05 11.43
N VAL A 93 18.71 -4.01 12.57
CA VAL A 93 17.70 -3.01 12.86
C VAL A 93 18.49 -1.72 12.97
N TYR A 94 18.80 -1.16 11.82
CA TYR A 94 19.13 0.25 11.75
C TYR A 94 17.88 0.94 12.27
N GLY A 95 18.03 1.87 13.18
CA GLY A 95 16.94 2.73 13.58
C GLY A 95 16.25 3.29 12.34
N GLU A 96 14.99 3.68 12.44
CA GLU A 96 14.24 4.22 11.30
C GLU A 96 15.12 5.19 10.51
N GLN A 97 15.32 4.92 9.24
CA GLN A 97 16.08 5.79 8.34
C GLN A 97 15.07 6.45 7.41
N LEU A 98 15.37 7.66 6.96
CA LEU A 98 14.59 8.23 5.87
C LEU A 98 14.58 7.25 4.71
N GLY A 99 13.40 6.97 4.20
CA GLY A 99 13.20 6.11 3.06
C GLY A 99 12.77 4.69 3.37
N GLU A 100 12.89 4.21 4.59
CA GLU A 100 12.42 2.88 4.98
C GLU A 100 11.67 2.91 6.30
N ARG A 101 10.48 2.30 6.31
CA ARG A 101 9.70 2.03 7.51
C ARG A 101 9.18 0.60 7.50
N VAL A 102 9.31 -0.07 8.63
CA VAL A 102 8.77 -1.41 8.86
C VAL A 102 7.64 -1.32 9.87
N TYR A 103 6.43 -1.69 9.47
CA TYR A 103 5.31 -1.93 10.36
C TYR A 103 5.40 -3.37 10.83
N SER A 104 5.76 -3.56 12.09
CA SER A 104 5.87 -4.89 12.71
C SER A 104 4.48 -5.50 12.95
N ARG A 105 4.42 -6.81 13.17
CA ARG A 105 3.21 -7.52 13.56
C ARG A 105 2.53 -6.92 14.79
N GLN A 106 3.32 -6.52 15.79
CA GLN A 106 2.80 -5.88 16.98
C GLN A 106 2.16 -4.52 16.66
N GLU A 107 2.81 -3.70 15.84
CA GLU A 107 2.27 -2.41 15.40
C GLU A 107 0.99 -2.59 14.57
N ILE A 108 0.96 -3.56 13.64
CA ILE A 108 -0.24 -3.91 12.86
C ILE A 108 -1.39 -4.33 13.80
N ALA A 109 -1.09 -5.17 14.81
CA ALA A 109 -2.09 -5.67 15.75
C ALA A 109 -2.63 -4.59 16.69
N THR A 110 -1.84 -3.58 17.03
CA THR A 110 -2.22 -2.51 17.97
C THR A 110 -2.79 -1.27 17.29
N THR A 111 -2.59 -1.09 15.98
CA THR A 111 -3.12 0.07 15.23
C THR A 111 -4.64 0.00 15.07
N PRO A 112 -5.40 1.03 15.52
CA PRO A 112 -6.84 1.12 15.25
C PRO A 112 -7.12 1.14 13.75
N SER A 113 -8.03 0.32 13.27
CA SER A 113 -8.33 0.24 11.83
C SER A 113 -9.80 -0.08 11.57
N SER A 114 -10.32 0.29 10.39
CA SER A 114 -11.67 -0.07 9.95
C SER A 114 -11.69 -1.43 9.23
N ASN A 115 -11.26 -1.47 7.98
CA ASN A 115 -11.40 -2.64 7.10
C ASN A 115 -10.20 -3.60 7.14
N ARG A 116 -9.12 -3.30 7.91
CA ARG A 116 -7.87 -4.07 7.99
C ARG A 116 -7.18 -4.26 6.64
N ASP A 117 -7.33 -3.33 5.72
CA ASP A 117 -6.60 -3.37 4.46
C ASP A 117 -5.20 -2.76 4.58
N LEU A 118 -4.31 -3.20 3.68
CA LEU A 118 -2.92 -2.76 3.63
C LEU A 118 -2.78 -1.24 3.40
N SER A 119 -3.62 -0.67 2.55
CA SER A 119 -3.57 0.77 2.24
C SER A 119 -3.90 1.65 3.44
N THR A 120 -4.89 1.25 4.24
CA THR A 120 -5.25 1.96 5.49
C THR A 120 -4.09 1.95 6.48
N LEU A 121 -3.35 0.86 6.61
CA LEU A 121 -2.16 0.78 7.44
C LEU A 121 -1.08 1.73 6.93
N VAL A 122 -0.74 1.66 5.64
CA VAL A 122 0.31 2.48 5.00
C VAL A 122 -0.07 3.96 4.94
N ALA A 123 -1.37 4.31 4.96
CA ALA A 123 -1.85 5.69 5.00
C ALA A 123 -1.43 6.47 6.27
N THR A 124 -0.94 5.78 7.32
CA THR A 124 -0.34 6.41 8.51
C THR A 124 1.10 6.90 8.28
N HIS A 125 1.72 6.53 7.16
CA HIS A 125 3.08 6.92 6.80
C HIS A 125 3.15 8.41 6.40
N PRO A 126 4.13 9.19 6.89
CA PRO A 126 4.20 10.64 6.63
C PRO A 126 4.38 11.01 5.15
N ALA A 127 5.01 10.16 4.34
CA ALA A 127 5.17 10.35 2.89
C ALA A 127 3.90 10.04 2.08
N VAL A 128 2.90 9.40 2.69
CA VAL A 128 1.69 8.90 2.00
C VAL A 128 0.55 9.88 2.08
N ARG A 129 -0.15 10.01 0.98
CA ARG A 129 -1.44 10.72 0.89
C ARG A 129 -2.50 9.79 0.36
N THR A 130 -3.72 9.93 0.88
CA THR A 130 -4.93 9.28 0.38
C THR A 130 -5.88 10.32 -0.18
N ASN A 131 -6.84 9.91 -1.01
CA ASN A 131 -7.90 10.80 -1.42
C ASN A 131 -8.82 11.08 -0.23
N PRO A 132 -9.10 12.35 0.08
CA PRO A 132 -9.89 12.69 1.25
C PRO A 132 -11.28 12.05 1.27
N GLY A 133 -11.92 11.89 0.12
CA GLY A 133 -13.23 11.24 -0.01
C GLY A 133 -13.23 9.76 0.41
N ALA A 134 -12.09 9.10 0.47
CA ALA A 134 -11.97 7.73 0.92
C ALA A 134 -12.40 7.52 2.38
N HIS A 135 -12.23 8.55 3.22
CA HIS A 135 -12.71 8.55 4.61
C HIS A 135 -14.14 9.11 4.79
N GLY A 136 -14.86 9.30 3.69
CA GLY A 136 -16.17 9.94 3.69
C GLY A 136 -17.23 9.14 4.44
N ALA A 137 -18.06 9.87 5.22
CA ALA A 137 -19.16 9.31 5.99
C ALA A 137 -20.19 8.56 5.13
N GLN A 138 -20.33 8.98 3.89
CA GLN A 138 -21.38 8.49 2.98
C GLN A 138 -21.17 7.05 2.49
N ASN A 139 -19.94 6.51 2.53
CA ASN A 139 -19.59 5.20 1.96
C ASN A 139 -18.87 4.25 2.94
N ARG A 140 -19.11 4.37 4.24
CA ARG A 140 -18.41 3.56 5.26
C ARG A 140 -18.74 2.07 5.22
N GLY A 141 -19.87 1.70 4.62
CA GLY A 141 -20.26 0.30 4.44
C GLY A 141 -19.41 -0.47 3.43
N SER A 142 -18.75 0.19 2.48
CA SER A 142 -17.91 -0.47 1.45
C SER A 142 -16.64 -1.10 2.03
N LEU A 143 -16.14 -2.13 1.36
CA LEU A 143 -14.81 -2.73 1.56
C LEU A 143 -13.80 -2.24 0.51
N ASP A 144 -14.06 -1.13 -0.15
CA ASP A 144 -13.15 -0.54 -1.14
C ASP A 144 -11.77 -0.30 -0.55
N ILE A 145 -10.76 -0.69 -1.31
CA ILE A 145 -9.36 -0.46 -0.97
C ILE A 145 -8.98 0.96 -1.37
N GLU A 146 -8.43 1.70 -0.43
CA GLU A 146 -8.01 3.07 -0.66
C GLU A 146 -6.77 3.14 -1.57
N ASP A 147 -6.74 4.16 -2.42
CA ASP A 147 -5.54 4.51 -3.17
C ASP A 147 -4.58 5.28 -2.30
N ILE A 148 -3.30 4.91 -2.40
CA ILE A 148 -2.20 5.60 -1.73
C ILE A 148 -1.27 6.24 -2.76
N SER A 149 -0.75 7.41 -2.41
CA SER A 149 0.16 8.20 -3.22
C SER A 149 1.40 8.56 -2.40
N PHE A 150 2.57 8.15 -2.84
CA PHE A 150 3.85 8.59 -2.27
C PHE A 150 4.32 9.84 -3.00
N TYR A 151 4.56 10.92 -2.25
CA TYR A 151 5.04 12.21 -2.78
C TYR A 151 4.24 12.72 -3.99
N GLY A 152 2.95 12.37 -4.05
CA GLY A 152 2.08 12.78 -5.14
C GLY A 152 2.14 11.92 -6.40
N ALA A 153 2.86 10.81 -6.41
CA ALA A 153 2.81 9.84 -7.50
C ALA A 153 1.41 9.25 -7.66
N SER A 154 1.05 8.87 -8.87
CA SER A 154 -0.21 8.14 -9.12
C SER A 154 -0.18 6.77 -8.42
N PRO A 155 -1.31 6.28 -7.92
CA PRO A 155 -1.37 4.98 -7.23
C PRO A 155 -0.80 3.81 -8.04
N TYR A 156 -0.92 3.84 -9.36
CA TYR A 156 -0.38 2.82 -10.27
C TYR A 156 1.15 2.92 -10.46
N GLN A 157 1.79 3.98 -9.97
CA GLN A 157 3.24 4.17 -9.99
C GLN A 157 3.92 3.52 -8.78
N ASN A 158 3.15 3.06 -7.80
CA ASN A 158 3.67 2.30 -6.67
C ASN A 158 3.96 0.85 -7.06
N LEU A 159 4.91 0.25 -6.36
CA LEU A 159 5.19 -1.18 -6.41
C LEU A 159 4.59 -1.85 -5.18
N PHE A 160 3.67 -2.79 -5.39
CA PHE A 160 3.15 -3.65 -4.33
C PHE A 160 3.81 -5.03 -4.46
N GLN A 161 4.31 -5.55 -3.36
CA GLN A 161 4.92 -6.87 -3.31
C GLN A 161 4.35 -7.70 -2.16
N ILE A 162 4.42 -9.01 -2.30
CA ILE A 162 4.16 -9.99 -1.25
C ILE A 162 5.36 -10.92 -1.20
N ASP A 163 6.09 -10.91 -0.06
CA ASP A 163 7.37 -11.64 0.10
C ASP A 163 8.39 -11.32 -1.01
N GLY A 164 8.43 -10.08 -1.48
CA GLY A 164 9.35 -9.63 -2.54
C GLY A 164 8.90 -9.98 -3.97
N ILE A 165 7.75 -10.66 -4.15
CA ILE A 165 7.16 -10.96 -5.46
C ILE A 165 6.19 -9.84 -5.86
N ASP A 166 6.32 -9.34 -7.09
CA ASP A 166 5.48 -8.24 -7.62
C ASP A 166 3.99 -8.66 -7.66
N ALA A 167 3.18 -7.98 -6.89
CA ALA A 167 1.73 -8.13 -6.78
C ALA A 167 0.97 -6.91 -7.33
N THR A 168 1.63 -6.12 -8.18
CA THR A 168 1.07 -4.93 -8.79
C THR A 168 0.21 -5.29 -9.99
N ASN A 169 -0.98 -4.72 -10.08
CA ASN A 169 -1.79 -4.83 -11.28
C ASN A 169 -1.27 -3.85 -12.34
N ARG A 170 -0.85 -4.39 -13.49
CA ARG A 170 -0.31 -3.62 -14.64
C ARG A 170 -1.28 -3.54 -15.80
N VAL A 171 -2.43 -4.20 -15.73
CA VAL A 171 -3.39 -4.25 -16.85
C VAL A 171 -4.12 -2.92 -16.98
N ASP A 172 -4.77 -2.47 -15.91
CA ASP A 172 -5.51 -1.19 -15.89
C ASP A 172 -5.68 -0.70 -14.45
N PRO A 173 -4.58 -0.35 -13.79
CA PRO A 173 -4.58 -0.09 -12.35
C PRO A 173 -5.34 1.18 -11.94
N ALA A 174 -5.69 2.06 -12.88
CA ALA A 174 -6.28 3.35 -12.58
C ALA A 174 -7.81 3.41 -12.71
N ASN A 175 -8.45 2.40 -13.27
CA ASN A 175 -9.89 2.41 -13.52
C ASN A 175 -10.69 1.84 -12.35
N LYS A 176 -11.09 2.70 -11.43
CA LYS A 176 -11.88 2.32 -10.24
C LYS A 176 -13.37 2.61 -10.33
N ASN A 177 -13.88 3.11 -11.44
CA ASN A 177 -15.27 3.52 -11.51
C ASN A 177 -16.25 2.35 -11.53
N LEU A 178 -16.68 1.95 -10.34
CA LEU A 178 -17.68 0.89 -10.11
C LEU A 178 -19.06 1.24 -10.69
N ALA A 179 -19.38 2.53 -10.79
CA ALA A 179 -20.69 2.99 -11.27
C ALA A 179 -20.82 3.01 -12.78
N GLN A 180 -19.72 2.86 -13.54
CA GLN A 180 -19.78 2.76 -14.98
C GLN A 180 -20.34 1.40 -15.40
N VAL A 181 -21.59 1.38 -15.72
CA VAL A 181 -22.25 0.23 -16.34
C VAL A 181 -21.71 -0.03 -17.75
N GLY A 182 -21.09 0.98 -18.37
CA GLY A 182 -20.47 0.94 -19.68
C GLY A 182 -18.97 1.26 -19.67
N GLY A 183 -18.27 0.79 -20.67
CA GLY A 183 -16.86 1.11 -20.89
C GLY A 183 -15.92 0.01 -20.44
N ASN A 184 -15.23 0.17 -19.35
CA ASN A 184 -14.17 -0.73 -18.95
C ASN A 184 -14.46 -1.42 -17.60
N VAL A 185 -13.91 -2.61 -17.37
CA VAL A 185 -14.05 -3.32 -16.10
C VAL A 185 -13.28 -2.58 -15.02
N PRO A 186 -13.90 -2.28 -13.86
CA PRO A 186 -13.17 -1.67 -12.74
C PRO A 186 -11.98 -2.53 -12.29
N SER A 187 -10.92 -1.88 -11.88
CA SER A 187 -9.68 -2.51 -11.46
C SER A 187 -9.03 -1.74 -10.29
N ASN A 188 -7.92 -2.22 -9.76
CA ASN A 188 -7.22 -1.63 -8.63
C ASN A 188 -5.70 -1.76 -8.84
N PRO A 189 -4.84 -0.85 -8.32
CA PRO A 189 -3.39 -0.99 -8.39
C PRO A 189 -2.84 -2.26 -7.73
N GLN A 190 -3.54 -2.79 -6.72
CA GLN A 190 -3.17 -4.02 -6.04
C GLN A 190 -3.89 -5.22 -6.64
N SER A 191 -3.16 -6.28 -6.96
CA SER A 191 -3.75 -7.54 -7.41
C SER A 191 -4.41 -8.32 -6.27
N TYR A 192 -3.89 -8.19 -5.04
CA TYR A 192 -4.37 -8.88 -3.84
C TYR A 192 -4.91 -7.89 -2.82
N PHE A 193 -6.09 -8.16 -2.28
CA PHE A 193 -6.72 -7.37 -1.21
C PHE A 193 -6.51 -8.03 0.14
N ILE A 194 -5.27 -8.03 0.62
CA ILE A 194 -4.87 -8.76 1.81
C ILE A 194 -5.43 -8.12 3.08
N ASP A 195 -5.86 -8.95 4.01
CA ASP A 195 -6.13 -8.58 5.39
C ASP A 195 -4.79 -8.39 6.13
N ALA A 196 -4.52 -7.18 6.60
CA ALA A 196 -3.26 -6.85 7.27
C ALA A 196 -3.02 -7.69 8.54
N SER A 197 -4.08 -8.22 9.17
CA SER A 197 -3.96 -9.09 10.35
C SER A 197 -3.28 -10.44 10.06
N LEU A 198 -3.16 -10.83 8.79
CA LEU A 198 -2.49 -12.06 8.37
C LEU A 198 -0.97 -11.87 8.13
N LEU A 199 -0.48 -10.63 8.22
CA LEU A 199 0.90 -10.28 7.90
C LEU A 199 1.81 -10.36 9.12
N GLU A 200 3.08 -10.62 8.88
CA GLU A 200 4.16 -10.51 9.86
C GLU A 200 4.70 -9.07 9.93
N ALA A 201 4.91 -8.47 8.77
CA ALA A 201 5.38 -7.10 8.66
C ALA A 201 4.97 -6.48 7.32
N VAL A 202 5.04 -5.15 7.26
CA VAL A 202 4.94 -4.39 6.01
C VAL A 202 6.14 -3.48 5.91
N HIS A 203 6.98 -3.70 4.90
CA HIS A 203 8.10 -2.84 4.57
C HIS A 203 7.64 -1.79 3.57
N VAL A 204 7.88 -0.55 3.90
CA VAL A 204 7.57 0.60 3.04
C VAL A 204 8.86 1.32 2.71
N HIS A 205 9.15 1.47 1.41
CA HIS A 205 10.24 2.31 0.96
C HIS A 205 9.67 3.51 0.20
N ASP A 206 9.94 4.69 0.69
CA ASP A 206 9.43 5.94 0.11
C ASP A 206 10.51 6.79 -0.56
N SER A 207 11.76 6.75 -0.07
CA SER A 207 12.94 7.43 -0.63
C SER A 207 14.20 6.60 -0.42
N PHE A 208 15.32 6.96 -1.07
CA PHE A 208 16.55 6.14 -1.04
C PHE A 208 16.30 4.64 -1.31
N VAL A 209 15.33 4.34 -2.18
CA VAL A 209 14.90 2.96 -2.40
C VAL A 209 16.04 2.13 -3.01
N PRO A 210 16.40 0.96 -2.46
CA PRO A 210 17.51 0.13 -2.96
C PRO A 210 17.37 -0.27 -4.43
N VAL A 211 18.50 -0.52 -5.12
CA VAL A 211 18.54 -0.80 -6.57
C VAL A 211 17.86 -2.10 -7.01
N GLU A 212 17.62 -3.03 -6.09
CA GLU A 212 16.87 -4.25 -6.34
C GLU A 212 15.38 -3.99 -6.68
N TYR A 213 14.84 -2.86 -6.25
CA TYR A 213 13.48 -2.46 -6.59
C TYR A 213 13.46 -1.66 -7.89
N GLY A 214 12.65 -2.09 -8.84
CA GLY A 214 12.45 -1.42 -10.14
C GLY A 214 10.98 -1.33 -10.50
N ARG A 215 10.67 -0.77 -11.66
CA ARG A 215 9.33 -0.67 -12.21
C ARG A 215 8.35 0.15 -11.35
N PHE A 216 8.84 1.16 -10.63
CA PHE A 216 8.06 2.12 -9.85
C PHE A 216 8.69 3.51 -9.93
N ASN A 217 7.88 4.53 -9.75
CA ASN A 217 8.32 5.91 -9.49
C ASN A 217 7.45 6.60 -8.43
N GLY A 218 6.66 5.83 -7.69
CA GLY A 218 6.01 6.18 -6.44
C GLY A 218 6.81 5.67 -5.23
N GLY A 219 6.21 4.79 -4.44
CA GLY A 219 6.84 4.08 -3.34
C GLY A 219 6.77 2.56 -3.53
N VAL A 220 7.41 1.84 -2.64
CA VAL A 220 7.36 0.37 -2.56
C VAL A 220 6.67 -0.05 -1.27
N VAL A 221 5.73 -0.97 -1.38
CA VAL A 221 5.03 -1.60 -0.24
C VAL A 221 5.19 -3.11 -0.37
N ASP A 222 6.00 -3.70 0.50
CA ASP A 222 6.27 -5.13 0.52
C ASP A 222 5.65 -5.78 1.76
N ALA A 223 4.55 -6.51 1.57
CA ALA A 223 3.85 -7.25 2.60
C ALA A 223 4.58 -8.57 2.86
N ARG A 224 5.03 -8.77 4.09
CA ARG A 224 5.72 -10.00 4.51
C ARG A 224 4.74 -10.95 5.18
N LEU A 225 4.66 -12.16 4.67
CA LEU A 225 3.84 -13.22 5.24
C LEU A 225 4.56 -13.88 6.42
N ARG A 226 3.77 -14.36 7.37
CA ARG A 226 4.29 -15.08 8.52
C ARG A 226 5.05 -16.34 8.10
N ARG A 227 6.15 -16.64 8.80
CA ARG A 227 6.82 -17.94 8.78
C ARG A 227 6.45 -18.73 10.03
N PHE A 228 6.57 -20.03 9.96
CA PHE A 228 6.45 -20.91 11.11
C PHE A 228 7.50 -20.57 12.18
N ALA A 229 7.06 -20.39 13.42
CA ALA A 229 7.89 -19.91 14.53
C ALA A 229 8.38 -21.02 15.48
N GLY A 230 8.25 -22.29 15.09
CA GLY A 230 8.72 -23.43 15.90
C GLY A 230 7.65 -24.09 16.77
N GLU A 231 6.52 -23.44 17.03
CA GLU A 231 5.45 -23.96 17.89
C GLU A 231 4.12 -24.08 17.15
N ASN A 232 3.35 -25.12 17.47
CA ASN A 232 1.98 -25.26 16.98
C ASN A 232 1.09 -24.21 17.62
N HIS A 233 0.35 -23.50 16.80
CA HIS A 233 -0.51 -22.42 17.26
C HIS A 233 -1.72 -22.29 16.33
N LEU A 234 -2.90 -22.17 16.92
CA LEU A 234 -4.13 -21.88 16.19
C LEU A 234 -4.81 -20.66 16.80
N LYS A 235 -5.09 -19.66 16.01
CA LYS A 235 -5.81 -18.45 16.43
C LYS A 235 -7.03 -18.25 15.54
N PHE A 236 -8.19 -17.99 16.15
CA PHE A 236 -9.43 -17.56 15.50
C PHE A 236 -9.78 -16.16 15.96
N ASP A 237 -10.16 -15.26 15.05
CA ASP A 237 -10.68 -13.93 15.37
C ASP A 237 -12.03 -13.71 14.67
N TYR A 238 -12.99 -13.13 15.39
CA TYR A 238 -14.24 -12.61 14.87
C TYR A 238 -14.37 -11.13 15.19
N ARG A 239 -14.66 -10.32 14.18
CA ARG A 239 -14.79 -8.87 14.31
C ARG A 239 -16.05 -8.37 13.59
N TRP A 240 -16.75 -7.42 14.19
CA TRP A 240 -17.97 -6.88 13.57
C TRP A 240 -18.19 -5.41 13.82
N ASN A 241 -18.95 -4.79 12.91
CA ASN A 241 -19.44 -3.41 12.96
C ASN A 241 -20.77 -3.32 12.21
N THR A 242 -21.60 -2.38 12.60
CA THR A 242 -22.87 -2.08 11.91
C THR A 242 -23.03 -0.57 11.71
N SER A 243 -23.92 -0.18 10.81
CA SER A 243 -24.25 1.24 10.61
C SER A 243 -24.78 1.93 11.88
N ASN A 244 -25.40 1.19 12.81
CA ASN A 244 -25.86 1.74 14.09
C ASN A 244 -24.70 2.05 15.05
N MET A 245 -23.53 1.43 14.82
CA MET A 245 -22.30 1.65 15.57
C MET A 245 -21.43 2.74 14.93
N THR A 246 -21.95 3.44 13.91
CA THR A 246 -21.22 4.45 13.15
C THR A 246 -22.07 5.70 12.94
N ARG A 247 -21.51 6.86 13.26
CA ARG A 247 -22.15 8.14 12.97
C ARG A 247 -21.83 8.58 11.54
N GLN A 248 -22.87 8.97 10.81
CA GLN A 248 -22.80 9.38 9.41
C GLN A 248 -23.35 10.78 9.23
N ARG A 249 -22.87 11.47 8.21
CA ARG A 249 -23.34 12.77 7.75
C ARG A 249 -23.26 12.83 6.23
N VAL A 250 -24.30 13.33 5.61
CA VAL A 250 -24.37 13.60 4.16
C VAL A 250 -24.64 15.07 3.91
N SER A 251 -24.34 15.55 2.70
CA SER A 251 -24.61 16.93 2.31
C SER A 251 -26.11 17.19 2.22
N PRO A 252 -26.59 18.36 2.62
CA PRO A 252 -27.97 18.79 2.35
C PRO A 252 -28.33 18.62 0.88
N GLY A 253 -29.51 18.08 0.59
CA GLY A 253 -29.93 17.75 -0.77
C GLY A 253 -29.42 16.42 -1.32
N GLN A 254 -28.60 15.68 -0.57
CA GLN A 254 -28.21 14.30 -0.90
C GLN A 254 -28.90 13.23 -0.03
N GLU A 255 -29.71 13.61 0.92
CA GLU A 255 -30.38 12.69 1.85
C GLU A 255 -31.22 11.65 1.12
N ASN A 256 -31.93 12.05 0.05
CA ASN A 256 -32.71 11.12 -0.76
C ASN A 256 -31.81 10.08 -1.46
N LYS A 257 -30.67 10.50 -2.01
CA LYS A 257 -29.71 9.60 -2.63
C LYS A 257 -29.10 8.65 -1.61
N TRP A 258 -28.78 9.18 -0.43
CA TRP A 258 -28.22 8.39 0.66
C TRP A 258 -29.23 7.37 1.19
N THR A 259 -30.47 7.77 1.50
CA THR A 259 -31.49 6.84 2.00
C THR A 259 -31.83 5.73 1.01
N GLN A 260 -31.70 6.02 -0.28
CA GLN A 260 -31.91 5.05 -1.37
C GLN A 260 -30.67 4.17 -1.64
N GLY A 261 -29.53 4.46 -1.01
CA GLY A 261 -28.29 3.73 -1.27
C GLY A 261 -27.82 3.84 -2.72
N GLU A 262 -27.89 5.06 -3.31
CA GLU A 262 -27.31 5.29 -4.65
C GLU A 262 -25.82 4.90 -4.69
N PRO A 263 -25.26 4.60 -5.87
CA PRO A 263 -23.83 4.32 -5.99
C PRO A 263 -22.98 5.39 -5.30
N GLY A 264 -22.03 4.97 -4.44
CA GLY A 264 -21.25 5.87 -3.59
C GLY A 264 -21.87 6.16 -2.20
N PHE A 265 -23.06 5.65 -1.90
CA PHE A 265 -23.71 5.79 -0.59
C PHE A 265 -23.98 4.42 0.05
N THR A 266 -23.73 4.34 1.36
CA THR A 266 -24.00 3.14 2.16
C THR A 266 -24.77 3.52 3.43
N PRO A 267 -26.12 3.68 3.37
CA PRO A 267 -26.90 4.17 4.51
C PRO A 267 -27.00 3.17 5.66
N ARG A 268 -27.11 1.89 5.32
CA ARG A 268 -27.24 0.80 6.28
C ARG A 268 -26.38 -0.36 5.87
N TRP A 269 -25.56 -0.88 6.82
CA TRP A 269 -24.70 -2.04 6.56
C TRP A 269 -24.50 -2.86 7.82
N GLN A 270 -24.00 -4.09 7.59
CA GLN A 270 -23.47 -4.97 8.61
C GLN A 270 -22.17 -5.60 8.09
N LYS A 271 -21.06 -5.35 8.78
CA LYS A 271 -19.74 -5.93 8.51
C LYS A 271 -19.46 -7.06 9.47
N ARG A 272 -18.93 -8.18 8.95
CA ARG A 272 -18.48 -9.35 9.70
C ARG A 272 -17.17 -9.84 9.10
N PHE A 273 -16.14 -9.93 9.92
CA PHE A 273 -14.81 -10.37 9.54
C PHE A 273 -14.43 -11.57 10.37
N TYR A 274 -13.91 -12.60 9.73
CA TYR A 274 -13.40 -13.80 10.34
C TYR A 274 -11.96 -13.98 9.89
N SER A 275 -11.06 -14.39 10.79
CA SER A 275 -9.72 -14.82 10.41
C SER A 275 -9.27 -16.02 11.25
N VAL A 276 -8.53 -16.90 10.60
CA VAL A 276 -7.91 -18.08 11.20
C VAL A 276 -6.44 -18.07 10.80
N VAL A 277 -5.57 -18.31 11.75
CA VAL A 277 -4.14 -18.49 11.52
C VAL A 277 -3.69 -19.74 12.27
N ALA A 278 -3.09 -20.67 11.55
CA ALA A 278 -2.52 -21.90 12.08
C ALA A 278 -1.02 -21.96 11.77
N ASP A 279 -0.22 -22.12 12.79
CA ASP A 279 1.20 -22.47 12.72
C ASP A 279 1.33 -23.97 13.01
N ILE A 280 1.91 -24.75 12.11
CA ILE A 280 1.94 -26.21 12.16
C ILE A 280 3.37 -26.70 11.97
N ALA A 281 3.91 -27.39 12.96
CA ALA A 281 5.16 -28.13 12.86
C ALA A 281 4.93 -29.38 12.01
N VAL A 282 5.73 -29.57 10.98
CA VAL A 282 5.76 -30.80 10.17
C VAL A 282 6.80 -31.76 10.72
N ASN A 283 7.99 -31.24 11.02
CA ASN A 283 9.08 -31.90 11.71
C ASN A 283 10.07 -30.85 12.23
N ASP A 284 11.20 -31.27 12.80
CA ASP A 284 12.21 -30.37 13.37
C ASP A 284 12.85 -29.39 12.37
N LYS A 285 12.75 -29.68 11.07
CA LYS A 285 13.33 -28.87 9.97
C LYS A 285 12.28 -28.15 9.12
N ALA A 286 11.00 -28.46 9.31
CA ALA A 286 9.94 -27.95 8.44
C ALA A 286 8.70 -27.58 9.22
N GLY A 287 8.07 -26.51 8.79
CA GLY A 287 6.78 -26.08 9.32
C GLY A 287 6.01 -25.27 8.30
N MET A 288 4.75 -25.05 8.57
CA MET A 288 3.89 -24.25 7.70
C MET A 288 3.00 -23.31 8.48
N VAL A 289 2.65 -22.20 7.85
CA VAL A 289 1.63 -21.25 8.30
C VAL A 289 0.50 -21.27 7.29
N LEU A 290 -0.72 -21.47 7.79
CA LEU A 290 -1.95 -21.32 7.02
C LEU A 290 -2.74 -20.17 7.60
N ALA A 291 -3.09 -19.19 6.80
CA ALA A 291 -3.83 -18.01 7.22
C ALA A 291 -4.99 -17.74 6.27
N MET A 292 -6.19 -17.61 6.82
CA MET A 292 -7.43 -17.34 6.08
C MET A 292 -8.12 -16.12 6.66
N SER A 293 -8.76 -15.32 5.81
CA SER A 293 -9.71 -14.31 6.26
C SER A 293 -10.91 -14.21 5.33
N HIS A 294 -12.05 -13.91 5.92
CA HIS A 294 -13.30 -13.60 5.25
C HIS A 294 -13.82 -12.27 5.78
N ARG A 295 -13.88 -11.27 4.93
CA ARG A 295 -14.43 -9.95 5.24
C ARG A 295 -15.68 -9.74 4.40
N GLN A 296 -16.81 -9.50 5.03
CA GLN A 296 -18.09 -9.27 4.35
C GLN A 296 -18.76 -8.02 4.86
N SER A 297 -19.32 -7.24 3.95
CA SER A 297 -20.28 -6.17 4.20
C SER A 297 -21.58 -6.44 3.47
N ARG A 298 -22.69 -6.42 4.21
CA ARG A 298 -24.03 -6.43 3.63
C ARG A 298 -24.60 -5.03 3.71
N ILE A 299 -24.92 -4.43 2.56
CA ILE A 299 -25.36 -3.04 2.46
C ILE A 299 -26.78 -3.02 1.89
N ALA A 300 -27.71 -2.37 2.61
CA ALA A 300 -29.06 -2.17 2.13
C ALA A 300 -29.06 -1.12 1.01
N ARG A 301 -29.63 -1.46 -0.14
CA ARG A 301 -29.78 -0.58 -1.29
C ARG A 301 -31.12 -0.81 -1.96
N TRP A 302 -31.49 0.12 -2.84
CA TRP A 302 -32.66 0.02 -3.70
C TRP A 302 -32.20 -0.14 -5.15
N GLY A 303 -32.80 -1.04 -5.89
CA GLY A 303 -32.70 -1.16 -7.32
C GLY A 303 -33.90 -0.52 -8.02
N LEU A 304 -33.78 -0.32 -9.33
CA LEU A 304 -34.91 0.03 -10.20
C LEU A 304 -35.27 -1.15 -11.08
N SER A 305 -36.54 -1.51 -11.08
CA SER A 305 -37.17 -2.38 -12.07
C SER A 305 -38.28 -1.61 -12.81
N ALA A 306 -38.85 -2.21 -13.82
CA ALA A 306 -40.07 -1.71 -14.45
C ALA A 306 -41.23 -2.67 -14.12
N ASP A 307 -42.44 -2.12 -13.92
CA ASP A 307 -43.66 -2.91 -13.95
C ASP A 307 -44.07 -3.23 -15.41
N ASP A 308 -45.12 -4.01 -15.59
CA ASP A 308 -45.64 -4.39 -16.89
C ASP A 308 -46.07 -3.21 -17.75
N ALA A 309 -46.36 -2.07 -17.11
CA ALA A 309 -46.72 -0.79 -17.77
C ALA A 309 -45.46 0.09 -18.05
N GLY A 310 -44.24 -0.38 -17.69
CA GLY A 310 -43.03 0.37 -17.89
C GLY A 310 -42.78 1.46 -16.82
N LYS A 311 -43.56 1.51 -15.75
CA LYS A 311 -43.35 2.46 -14.64
C LYS A 311 -42.16 1.98 -13.80
N SER A 312 -41.27 2.90 -13.41
CA SER A 312 -40.17 2.58 -12.53
C SER A 312 -40.64 2.20 -11.13
N LEU A 313 -40.30 0.99 -10.72
CA LEU A 313 -40.50 0.48 -9.36
C LEU A 313 -39.19 0.43 -8.62
N ARG A 314 -39.19 0.82 -7.34
CA ARG A 314 -38.10 0.65 -6.43
C ARG A 314 -38.22 -0.68 -5.72
N THR A 315 -37.19 -1.52 -5.83
CA THR A 315 -37.14 -2.82 -5.19
C THR A 315 -35.99 -2.85 -4.18
N PRO A 316 -36.22 -3.36 -2.95
CA PRO A 316 -35.12 -3.58 -2.02
C PRO A 316 -34.10 -4.52 -2.62
N ASN A 317 -32.83 -4.16 -2.58
CA ASN A 317 -31.75 -5.00 -3.05
C ASN A 317 -30.57 -4.92 -2.08
N ASN A 318 -30.26 -6.03 -1.44
CA ASN A 318 -29.12 -6.12 -0.55
C ASN A 318 -27.85 -6.31 -1.35
N TYR A 319 -27.02 -5.30 -1.38
CA TYR A 319 -25.67 -5.36 -1.91
C TYR A 319 -24.76 -6.16 -1.00
N ARG A 320 -23.95 -7.02 -1.55
CA ARG A 320 -22.96 -7.81 -0.83
C ARG A 320 -21.58 -7.50 -1.39
N ASP A 321 -20.67 -7.01 -0.52
CA ASP A 321 -19.27 -6.81 -0.78
C ASP A 321 -18.48 -7.79 0.09
N ARG A 322 -17.65 -8.63 -0.50
CA ARG A 322 -16.96 -9.73 0.16
C ARG A 322 -15.53 -9.82 -0.33
N ILE A 323 -14.59 -10.03 0.59
CA ILE A 323 -13.19 -10.30 0.32
C ILE A 323 -12.77 -11.56 1.07
N ASP A 324 -12.27 -12.54 0.35
CA ASP A 324 -11.72 -13.79 0.87
C ASP A 324 -10.22 -13.82 0.62
N ASN A 325 -9.43 -14.19 1.64
CA ASN A 325 -8.01 -14.42 1.52
C ASN A 325 -7.63 -15.81 2.03
N PHE A 326 -6.67 -16.43 1.35
CA PHE A 326 -5.95 -17.58 1.82
C PHE A 326 -4.45 -17.38 1.53
N LEU A 327 -3.63 -17.56 2.55
CA LEU A 327 -2.18 -17.47 2.49
C LEU A 327 -1.61 -18.73 3.13
N GLY A 328 -0.74 -19.42 2.41
CA GLY A 328 -0.03 -20.60 2.90
C GLY A 328 1.47 -20.40 2.69
N LYS A 329 2.27 -20.64 3.72
CA LYS A 329 3.72 -20.63 3.61
C LYS A 329 4.30 -21.88 4.25
N PHE A 330 4.97 -22.70 3.45
CA PHE A 330 5.75 -23.84 3.91
C PHE A 330 7.22 -23.47 3.90
N SER A 331 7.88 -23.65 5.03
CA SER A 331 9.31 -23.34 5.21
C SER A 331 10.04 -24.59 5.61
N VAL A 332 11.17 -24.88 4.95
CA VAL A 332 12.01 -26.03 5.27
C VAL A 332 13.48 -25.60 5.34
N ARG A 333 14.20 -26.13 6.33
CA ARG A 333 15.63 -25.99 6.53
C ARG A 333 16.30 -27.34 6.46
N PRO A 334 16.71 -27.78 5.27
CA PRO A 334 17.38 -29.08 5.10
C PRO A 334 18.65 -29.16 5.93
N ASP A 335 19.39 -28.05 6.02
CA ASP A 335 20.64 -27.84 6.73
C ASP A 335 20.75 -26.43 7.32
N ALA A 336 21.85 -26.09 7.99
CA ALA A 336 22.07 -24.80 8.62
C ALA A 336 22.21 -23.63 7.64
N ASP A 337 22.62 -23.91 6.41
CA ASP A 337 22.97 -22.93 5.38
C ASP A 337 21.84 -22.69 4.38
N THR A 338 20.83 -23.56 4.36
CA THR A 338 19.77 -23.55 3.35
C THR A 338 18.38 -23.31 3.97
N LEU A 339 17.66 -22.34 3.42
CA LEU A 339 16.25 -22.12 3.72
C LEU A 339 15.44 -22.08 2.42
N VAL A 340 14.37 -22.83 2.37
CA VAL A 340 13.42 -22.83 1.25
C VAL A 340 12.03 -22.46 1.78
N ASP A 341 11.43 -21.43 1.19
CA ASP A 341 10.03 -21.06 1.41
C ASP A 341 9.22 -21.34 0.14
N LEU A 342 8.08 -22.00 0.30
CA LEU A 342 7.05 -22.12 -0.72
C LEU A 342 5.81 -21.36 -0.25
N THR A 343 5.32 -20.44 -1.06
CA THR A 343 4.21 -19.56 -0.71
C THR A 343 3.04 -19.74 -1.67
N LEU A 344 1.85 -19.96 -1.15
CA LEU A 344 0.57 -19.96 -1.86
C LEU A 344 -0.21 -18.71 -1.46
N LYS A 345 -0.76 -17.99 -2.44
CA LYS A 345 -1.53 -16.75 -2.24
C LYS A 345 -2.85 -16.84 -2.97
N TYR A 346 -3.93 -16.42 -2.32
CA TYR A 346 -5.25 -16.26 -2.92
C TYR A 346 -5.97 -15.06 -2.32
N SER A 347 -6.62 -14.27 -3.17
CA SER A 347 -7.49 -13.16 -2.78
C SER A 347 -8.63 -13.05 -3.79
N ASP A 348 -9.88 -13.00 -3.34
CA ASP A 348 -11.05 -12.78 -4.20
C ASP A 348 -11.97 -11.74 -3.56
N ARG A 349 -12.31 -10.70 -4.32
CA ARG A 349 -13.35 -9.73 -3.98
C ARG A 349 -14.52 -9.89 -4.92
N SER A 350 -15.70 -9.99 -4.38
CA SER A 350 -16.95 -10.06 -5.13
C SER A 350 -17.93 -9.01 -4.64
N GLU A 351 -18.44 -8.22 -5.59
CA GLU A 351 -19.43 -7.19 -5.37
C GLU A 351 -20.64 -7.43 -6.25
N ALA A 352 -21.81 -7.65 -5.64
CA ALA A 352 -23.08 -7.68 -6.38
C ALA A 352 -23.71 -6.28 -6.33
N LEU A 353 -23.93 -5.67 -7.49
CA LEU A 353 -24.34 -4.29 -7.65
C LEU A 353 -25.65 -4.19 -8.45
N THR A 354 -26.46 -3.20 -8.12
CA THR A 354 -27.56 -2.72 -8.96
C THR A 354 -27.45 -1.23 -9.07
N SER A 355 -27.87 -0.69 -10.21
CA SER A 355 -28.07 0.74 -10.35
C SER A 355 -29.46 1.11 -9.86
N ASN A 356 -29.56 2.21 -9.12
CA ASN A 356 -30.85 2.86 -8.80
C ASN A 356 -31.15 4.05 -9.72
N THR A 357 -30.29 4.33 -10.68
CA THR A 357 -30.46 5.32 -11.74
C THR A 357 -30.80 4.69 -13.09
N ALA A 358 -30.74 3.37 -13.20
CA ALA A 358 -31.04 2.63 -14.42
C ALA A 358 -31.84 1.37 -14.09
N ARG A 359 -32.78 1.01 -14.95
CA ARG A 359 -33.63 -0.18 -14.82
C ARG A 359 -32.89 -1.44 -15.28
N ASP A 360 -33.20 -2.57 -14.65
CA ASP A 360 -32.71 -3.91 -15.05
C ASP A 360 -31.17 -3.97 -15.15
N THR A 361 -30.46 -3.32 -14.23
CA THR A 361 -29.01 -3.18 -14.21
C THR A 361 -28.38 -4.02 -13.11
N GLN A 362 -28.69 -5.30 -13.04
CA GLN A 362 -27.98 -6.19 -12.13
C GLN A 362 -26.64 -6.57 -12.74
N TYR A 363 -25.56 -6.34 -11.99
CA TYR A 363 -24.21 -6.74 -12.37
C TYR A 363 -23.39 -7.13 -11.14
N ALA A 364 -22.36 -7.92 -11.37
CA ALA A 364 -21.39 -8.28 -10.35
C ALA A 364 -19.99 -7.95 -10.87
N ASN A 365 -19.19 -7.32 -10.02
CA ASN A 365 -17.77 -7.14 -10.23
C ASN A 365 -17.02 -8.14 -9.35
N ASN A 366 -16.03 -8.82 -9.93
CA ASN A 366 -15.11 -9.68 -9.21
C ASN A 366 -13.68 -9.22 -9.50
N HIS A 367 -12.86 -9.20 -8.47
CA HIS A 367 -11.43 -8.99 -8.57
C HIS A 367 -10.73 -10.08 -7.77
N GLY A 368 -10.09 -11.00 -8.47
CA GLY A 368 -9.44 -12.16 -7.86
C GLY A 368 -7.99 -12.28 -8.31
N ALA A 369 -7.15 -12.79 -7.42
CA ALA A 369 -5.78 -13.15 -7.71
C ALA A 369 -5.38 -14.42 -6.95
N TYR A 370 -4.53 -15.23 -7.56
CA TYR A 370 -3.89 -16.37 -6.92
C TYR A 370 -2.49 -16.56 -7.48
N GLY A 371 -1.60 -17.14 -6.68
CA GLY A 371 -0.23 -17.30 -7.11
C GLY A 371 0.58 -18.21 -6.23
N LEU A 372 1.70 -18.64 -6.79
CA LEU A 372 2.71 -19.49 -6.18
C LEU A 372 4.05 -18.76 -6.21
N ALA A 373 4.83 -18.91 -5.16
CA ALA A 373 6.19 -18.41 -5.12
C ALA A 373 7.10 -19.41 -4.40
N ALA A 374 8.34 -19.47 -4.86
CA ALA A 374 9.42 -20.21 -4.21
C ALA A 374 10.57 -19.23 -3.93
N ARG A 375 11.18 -19.34 -2.76
CA ARG A 375 12.37 -18.62 -2.36
C ARG A 375 13.39 -19.59 -1.79
N LEU A 376 14.59 -19.57 -2.31
CA LEU A 376 15.76 -20.28 -1.81
C LEU A 376 16.75 -19.25 -1.27
N GLU A 377 17.16 -19.40 -0.04
CA GLU A 377 18.32 -18.70 0.55
C GLU A 377 19.38 -19.75 0.86
N HIS A 378 20.60 -19.53 0.38
CA HIS A 378 21.72 -20.44 0.61
C HIS A 378 22.98 -19.64 0.99
N ARG A 379 23.60 -20.06 2.08
CA ARG A 379 24.87 -19.50 2.54
C ARG A 379 26.03 -20.19 1.82
N LEU A 380 26.76 -19.41 1.05
CA LEU A 380 28.04 -19.81 0.42
C LEU A 380 29.20 -19.41 1.36
N PRO A 381 30.41 -19.94 1.17
CA PRO A 381 31.59 -19.64 2.03
C PRO A 381 31.88 -18.14 2.18
N ALA A 382 31.62 -17.33 1.14
CA ALA A 382 31.93 -15.89 1.11
C ALA A 382 30.77 -15.04 0.61
N ALA A 383 29.56 -15.61 0.54
CA ALA A 383 28.39 -14.89 0.02
C ALA A 383 27.08 -15.51 0.50
N ARG A 384 25.98 -14.79 0.35
CA ARG A 384 24.61 -15.31 0.46
C ARG A 384 23.94 -15.23 -0.89
N LEU A 385 23.42 -16.34 -1.36
CA LEU A 385 22.59 -16.43 -2.56
C LEU A 385 21.12 -16.45 -2.19
N THR A 386 20.33 -15.59 -2.84
CA THR A 386 18.88 -15.61 -2.77
C THR A 386 18.30 -15.77 -4.16
N LEU A 387 17.53 -16.82 -4.39
CA LEU A 387 16.79 -17.04 -5.62
C LEU A 387 15.29 -16.99 -5.33
N GLN A 388 14.53 -16.35 -6.21
CA GLN A 388 13.09 -16.28 -6.11
C GLN A 388 12.46 -16.54 -7.46
N ALA A 389 11.42 -17.36 -7.47
CA ALA A 389 10.56 -17.58 -8.63
C ALA A 389 9.09 -17.39 -8.20
N GLY A 390 8.29 -16.77 -9.05
CA GLY A 390 6.88 -16.55 -8.76
C GLY A 390 6.03 -16.60 -10.02
N TRP A 391 4.81 -17.09 -9.84
CA TRP A 391 3.74 -17.00 -10.83
C TRP A 391 2.47 -16.48 -10.15
N ASP A 392 1.87 -15.45 -10.72
CA ASP A 392 0.63 -14.85 -10.25
C ASP A 392 -0.36 -14.70 -11.40
N HIS A 393 -1.61 -15.05 -11.13
CA HIS A 393 -2.74 -14.79 -11.99
C HIS A 393 -3.69 -13.81 -11.31
N ALA A 394 -3.99 -12.69 -11.97
CA ALA A 394 -4.95 -11.71 -11.48
C ALA A 394 -6.05 -11.46 -12.52
N MET A 395 -7.27 -11.29 -12.08
CA MET A 395 -8.44 -11.14 -12.94
C MET A 395 -9.42 -10.13 -12.36
N SER A 396 -9.86 -9.18 -13.19
CA SER A 396 -11.03 -8.34 -12.92
C SER A 396 -12.11 -8.67 -13.94
N ASN A 397 -13.32 -8.94 -13.48
CA ASN A 397 -14.42 -9.27 -14.37
C ASN A 397 -15.72 -8.59 -13.92
N ARG A 398 -16.52 -8.20 -14.90
CA ARG A 398 -17.88 -7.73 -14.72
C ARG A 398 -18.84 -8.68 -15.43
N ARG A 399 -19.90 -9.08 -14.72
CA ARG A 399 -21.01 -9.85 -15.26
C ARG A 399 -22.26 -9.02 -15.12
N SER A 400 -22.93 -8.73 -16.25
CA SER A 400 -24.25 -8.10 -16.27
C SER A 400 -25.27 -9.07 -16.86
N THR A 401 -26.49 -9.05 -16.34
CA THR A 401 -27.60 -9.86 -16.88
C THR A 401 -27.99 -9.40 -18.29
N SER A 402 -27.95 -8.09 -18.54
CA SER A 402 -28.23 -7.50 -19.85
C SER A 402 -26.97 -7.27 -20.67
N ARG A 403 -27.09 -7.38 -21.97
CA ARG A 403 -26.04 -7.07 -22.97
C ARG A 403 -26.37 -5.86 -23.79
N GLU A 404 -27.45 -5.18 -23.47
CA GLU A 404 -27.90 -3.99 -24.15
C GLU A 404 -28.02 -2.85 -23.15
N TRP A 405 -27.42 -1.68 -23.47
CA TRP A 405 -27.57 -0.46 -22.72
C TRP A 405 -28.38 0.54 -23.53
N VAL A 406 -29.52 0.98 -22.99
CA VAL A 406 -30.42 1.92 -23.66
C VAL A 406 -30.56 3.17 -22.83
N THR A 407 -30.26 4.32 -23.45
CA THR A 407 -30.64 5.63 -22.97
C THR A 407 -31.97 6.01 -23.59
N THR A 408 -33.03 6.00 -22.81
CA THR A 408 -34.37 6.32 -23.32
C THR A 408 -34.70 7.76 -23.05
N ARG A 409 -35.07 8.51 -24.08
CA ARG A 409 -35.57 9.89 -24.05
C ARG A 409 -37.04 9.91 -24.45
N PRO A 410 -37.97 9.73 -23.50
CA PRO A 410 -39.40 9.80 -23.83
C PRO A 410 -39.81 11.24 -24.16
N TYR A 411 -40.85 11.40 -24.97
CA TYR A 411 -41.39 12.71 -25.26
C TYR A 411 -41.92 13.37 -23.98
N ARG A 412 -41.40 14.56 -23.62
CA ARG A 412 -41.80 15.35 -22.44
C ARG A 412 -41.69 14.64 -21.08
N LEU A 413 -40.98 13.51 -20.98
CA LEU A 413 -40.74 12.80 -19.74
C LEU A 413 -39.23 12.74 -19.42
N PRO A 414 -38.82 12.53 -18.18
CA PRO A 414 -37.43 12.45 -17.80
C PRO A 414 -36.70 11.29 -18.52
N VAL A 415 -35.43 11.53 -18.90
CA VAL A 415 -34.55 10.51 -19.46
C VAL A 415 -34.30 9.42 -18.43
N TYR A 416 -34.36 8.17 -18.87
CA TYR A 416 -33.98 7.03 -18.03
C TYR A 416 -33.04 6.08 -18.77
N PHE A 417 -32.35 5.24 -18.01
CA PHE A 417 -31.40 4.28 -18.49
C PHE A 417 -31.87 2.86 -18.20
N LYS A 418 -31.50 1.90 -19.05
CA LYS A 418 -31.86 0.50 -18.90
C LYS A 418 -30.74 -0.42 -19.38
N GLY A 419 -30.56 -1.55 -18.66
CA GLY A 419 -29.75 -2.65 -19.16
C GLY A 419 -28.30 -2.65 -18.69
N GLY A 420 -27.39 -3.24 -19.47
CA GLY A 420 -25.98 -3.40 -19.15
C GLY A 420 -25.15 -3.88 -20.33
N PHE A 421 -23.86 -4.09 -20.09
CA PHE A 421 -22.87 -4.41 -21.13
C PHE A 421 -22.42 -5.87 -21.16
N GLY A 422 -23.15 -6.77 -20.53
CA GLY A 422 -22.84 -8.21 -20.52
C GLY A 422 -21.59 -8.53 -19.70
N ARG A 423 -20.86 -9.56 -20.13
CA ARG A 423 -19.64 -10.01 -19.44
C ARG A 423 -18.40 -9.45 -20.13
N GLU A 424 -17.53 -8.88 -19.33
CA GLU A 424 -16.20 -8.41 -19.68
C GLU A 424 -15.17 -8.86 -18.65
N GLN A 425 -13.96 -9.14 -19.08
CA GLN A 425 -12.91 -9.66 -18.24
C GLN A 425 -11.56 -9.06 -18.65
N LYS A 426 -10.76 -8.66 -17.69
CA LYS A 426 -9.33 -8.37 -17.80
C LYS A 426 -8.58 -9.38 -16.98
N GLN A 427 -7.47 -9.86 -17.49
CA GLN A 427 -6.60 -10.81 -16.77
C GLN A 427 -5.13 -10.46 -16.98
N GLN A 428 -4.33 -10.83 -16.01
CA GLN A 428 -2.89 -10.70 -16.01
C GLN A 428 -2.28 -12.01 -15.50
N ASP A 429 -1.35 -12.56 -16.27
CA ASP A 429 -0.47 -13.64 -15.86
C ASP A 429 0.94 -13.07 -15.73
N THR A 430 1.56 -13.23 -14.58
CA THR A 430 2.89 -12.69 -14.27
C THR A 430 3.81 -13.84 -13.89
N VAL A 431 4.92 -13.97 -14.58
CA VAL A 431 6.04 -14.84 -14.19
C VAL A 431 7.22 -13.97 -13.81
N LEU A 432 7.82 -14.24 -12.66
CA LEU A 432 8.94 -13.49 -12.11
C LEU A 432 10.07 -14.43 -11.72
N LEU A 433 11.30 -14.06 -12.05
CA LEU A 433 12.52 -14.69 -11.59
C LEU A 433 13.45 -13.61 -11.04
N LYS A 434 13.97 -13.79 -9.84
CA LYS A 434 14.98 -12.92 -9.22
C LYS A 434 16.14 -13.74 -8.71
N GLY A 435 17.34 -13.22 -8.87
CA GLY A 435 18.54 -13.74 -8.25
C GLY A 435 19.30 -12.59 -7.60
N ARG A 436 19.80 -12.79 -6.39
CA ARG A 436 20.62 -11.84 -5.66
C ARG A 436 21.76 -12.58 -4.99
N ILE A 437 22.95 -12.01 -5.08
CA ILE A 437 24.12 -12.43 -4.33
C ILE A 437 24.62 -11.28 -3.48
N ASP A 438 24.73 -11.50 -2.19
CA ASP A 438 25.29 -10.58 -1.20
C ASP A 438 26.68 -11.13 -0.81
N LEU A 439 27.73 -10.41 -1.11
CA LEU A 439 29.07 -10.78 -0.72
C LEU A 439 29.30 -10.48 0.77
N ASP A 440 30.13 -11.27 1.42
CA ASP A 440 30.60 -10.93 2.76
C ASP A 440 31.41 -9.63 2.72
N PRO A 441 31.40 -8.83 3.82
CA PRO A 441 32.09 -7.57 3.86
C PRO A 441 33.55 -7.69 3.44
N LEU A 442 33.91 -7.03 2.35
CA LEU A 442 35.28 -6.99 1.83
C LEU A 442 36.04 -5.82 2.47
N ARG A 443 37.13 -6.12 3.16
CA ARG A 443 37.98 -5.09 3.78
C ARG A 443 39.18 -4.78 2.91
N ALA A 444 39.28 -3.54 2.43
CA ALA A 444 40.40 -3.03 1.66
C ALA A 444 41.02 -1.82 2.37
N ARG A 445 42.11 -2.01 3.07
CA ARG A 445 42.78 -0.99 3.89
C ARG A 445 41.84 -0.40 4.96
N ALA A 446 41.42 0.88 4.79
CA ALA A 446 40.53 1.60 5.70
C ALA A 446 39.05 1.52 5.30
N PHE A 447 38.75 0.86 4.18
CA PHE A 447 37.40 0.76 3.62
C PHE A 447 36.79 -0.61 3.85
N THR A 448 35.50 -0.64 4.14
CA THR A 448 34.71 -1.87 4.15
C THR A 448 33.66 -1.76 3.04
N HIS A 449 33.67 -2.71 2.12
CA HIS A 449 32.74 -2.80 1.01
C HIS A 449 31.66 -3.85 1.32
N ASN A 450 30.40 -3.49 1.22
CA ASN A 450 29.26 -4.39 1.33
C ASN A 450 28.56 -4.45 -0.04
N VAL A 451 29.02 -5.35 -0.87
CA VAL A 451 28.61 -5.46 -2.27
C VAL A 451 27.48 -6.45 -2.43
N TYR A 452 26.46 -6.07 -3.18
CA TYR A 452 25.48 -7.00 -3.69
C TYR A 452 25.15 -6.75 -5.15
N ALA A 453 24.82 -7.81 -5.86
CA ALA A 453 24.42 -7.76 -7.27
C ALA A 453 23.23 -8.68 -7.51
N GLY A 454 22.51 -8.44 -8.58
CA GLY A 454 21.43 -9.35 -8.92
C GLY A 454 20.78 -9.11 -10.27
N ILE A 455 19.84 -9.99 -10.55
CA ILE A 455 19.02 -10.01 -11.75
C ILE A 455 17.54 -10.00 -11.38
N ASP A 456 16.70 -9.42 -12.24
CA ASP A 456 15.26 -9.40 -12.09
C ASP A 456 14.64 -9.54 -13.49
N ALA A 457 13.98 -10.65 -13.76
CA ALA A 457 13.29 -10.93 -15.02
C ALA A 457 11.80 -11.13 -14.77
N GLN A 458 10.96 -10.40 -15.50
CA GLN A 458 9.52 -10.48 -15.38
C GLN A 458 8.86 -10.56 -16.76
N ARG A 459 7.87 -11.43 -16.90
CA ARG A 459 6.97 -11.48 -18.04
C ARG A 459 5.54 -11.31 -17.57
N ILE A 460 4.82 -10.40 -18.21
CA ILE A 460 3.41 -10.15 -17.98
C ILE A 460 2.67 -10.38 -19.29
N ASP A 461 1.73 -11.32 -19.29
CA ASP A 461 0.77 -11.54 -20.36
C ASP A 461 -0.60 -11.02 -19.90
N ALA A 462 -1.12 -10.03 -20.58
CA ALA A 462 -2.40 -9.39 -20.28
C ALA A 462 -3.42 -9.66 -21.38
N ALA A 463 -4.69 -9.86 -20.99
CA ALA A 463 -5.77 -10.01 -21.93
C ALA A 463 -7.04 -9.30 -21.49
N PHE A 464 -7.75 -8.75 -22.47
CA PHE A 464 -9.15 -8.34 -22.35
C PHE A 464 -10.02 -9.29 -23.17
N LYS A 465 -11.13 -9.76 -22.57
CA LYS A 465 -12.05 -10.71 -23.20
C LYS A 465 -13.49 -10.23 -23.07
N ARG A 466 -14.19 -10.23 -24.20
CA ARG A 466 -15.65 -10.05 -24.31
C ARG A 466 -16.22 -11.29 -24.99
N PRO A 467 -16.94 -12.16 -24.31
CA PRO A 467 -17.40 -13.43 -24.91
C PRO A 467 -18.62 -13.28 -25.81
N LYS A 468 -19.45 -12.24 -25.63
CA LYS A 468 -20.69 -12.04 -26.39
C LYS A 468 -20.83 -10.59 -26.83
N LEU A 469 -21.60 -10.38 -27.91
CA LEU A 469 -21.99 -9.10 -28.42
C LEU A 469 -22.71 -8.27 -27.35
N SER A 470 -22.41 -6.95 -27.29
CA SER A 470 -23.15 -5.98 -26.50
C SER A 470 -23.42 -4.73 -27.36
N THR A 471 -24.55 -4.09 -27.11
CA THR A 471 -24.97 -2.88 -27.80
C THR A 471 -25.25 -1.74 -26.83
N ALA A 472 -25.07 -0.50 -27.29
CA ALA A 472 -25.56 0.67 -26.58
C ALA A 472 -26.11 1.66 -27.60
N TYR A 473 -27.22 2.32 -27.28
CA TYR A 473 -27.83 3.37 -28.11
C TYR A 473 -28.70 4.29 -27.30
N THR A 474 -29.06 5.43 -27.94
CA THR A 474 -30.04 6.37 -27.41
C THR A 474 -31.32 6.24 -28.22
N ARG A 475 -32.42 5.93 -27.53
CA ARG A 475 -33.76 5.88 -28.12
C ARG A 475 -34.54 7.15 -27.75
N THR A 476 -34.92 7.92 -28.77
CA THR A 476 -35.69 9.17 -28.59
C THR A 476 -37.07 8.99 -29.16
N TYR A 477 -38.12 9.20 -28.37
CA TYR A 477 -39.51 9.14 -28.80
C TYR A 477 -39.99 10.51 -29.22
N GLY A 478 -40.69 10.56 -30.33
CA GLY A 478 -41.39 11.74 -30.85
C GLY A 478 -42.81 11.88 -30.23
N SER A 479 -43.48 12.99 -30.54
CA SER A 479 -44.86 13.29 -30.10
C SER A 479 -45.89 12.29 -30.59
N THR A 480 -45.65 11.63 -31.72
CA THR A 480 -46.56 10.66 -32.36
C THR A 480 -46.33 9.21 -31.97
N GLY A 481 -45.47 8.96 -30.96
CA GLY A 481 -45.14 7.62 -30.46
C GLY A 481 -44.02 6.91 -31.30
N GLY A 482 -43.60 7.46 -32.45
CA GLY A 482 -42.46 6.96 -33.20
C GLY A 482 -41.15 7.20 -32.46
N TYR A 483 -40.11 6.42 -32.72
CA TYR A 483 -38.81 6.61 -32.11
C TYR A 483 -37.68 6.59 -33.13
N THR A 484 -36.56 7.20 -32.72
CA THR A 484 -35.27 7.18 -33.47
C THR A 484 -34.19 6.65 -32.55
N ASP A 485 -33.41 5.66 -33.03
CA ASP A 485 -32.23 5.16 -32.35
C ASP A 485 -30.99 5.90 -32.90
N SER A 486 -30.24 6.54 -31.99
CA SER A 486 -29.04 7.30 -32.35
C SER A 486 -27.87 6.87 -31.43
N ASN A 487 -26.64 7.30 -31.79
CA ASN A 487 -25.41 6.90 -31.08
C ASN A 487 -25.34 5.40 -30.85
N ARG A 488 -25.61 4.61 -31.91
CA ARG A 488 -25.61 3.15 -31.74
C ARG A 488 -24.20 2.62 -31.84
N TYR A 489 -23.73 2.04 -30.76
CA TYR A 489 -22.44 1.38 -30.61
C TYR A 489 -22.61 -0.12 -30.51
N LEU A 490 -21.68 -0.85 -31.11
CA LEU A 490 -21.61 -2.30 -31.13
C LEU A 490 -20.27 -2.73 -30.59
N TRP A 491 -20.26 -3.47 -29.49
CA TRP A 491 -19.07 -4.12 -28.94
C TRP A 491 -19.07 -5.58 -29.39
N ARG A 492 -18.19 -5.89 -30.34
CA ARG A 492 -18.04 -7.26 -30.89
C ARG A 492 -17.40 -8.20 -29.86
N PRO A 493 -17.76 -9.50 -29.87
CA PRO A 493 -17.02 -10.48 -29.09
C PRO A 493 -15.57 -10.56 -29.56
N GLY A 494 -14.66 -10.86 -28.65
CA GLY A 494 -13.24 -11.01 -28.98
C GLY A 494 -12.37 -11.09 -27.76
N THR A 495 -11.13 -11.50 -28.01
CA THR A 495 -10.05 -11.49 -27.02
C THR A 495 -8.87 -10.75 -27.61
N VAL A 496 -8.42 -9.71 -26.92
CA VAL A 496 -7.21 -8.98 -27.27
C VAL A 496 -6.16 -9.17 -26.18
N ARG A 497 -4.89 -9.19 -26.58
CA ARG A 497 -3.76 -9.47 -25.68
C ARG A 497 -2.68 -8.42 -25.82
N ALA A 498 -1.94 -8.20 -24.74
CA ALA A 498 -0.73 -7.41 -24.70
C ALA A 498 0.30 -8.13 -23.85
N ARG A 499 1.58 -7.96 -24.13
CA ARG A 499 2.68 -8.56 -23.39
C ARG A 499 3.74 -7.51 -23.10
N SER A 500 4.30 -7.59 -21.90
CA SER A 500 5.51 -6.88 -21.52
C SER A 500 6.49 -7.87 -20.92
N GLN A 501 7.76 -7.76 -21.32
CA GLN A 501 8.88 -8.49 -20.75
C GLN A 501 9.89 -7.47 -20.25
N THR A 502 10.32 -7.63 -19.00
CA THR A 502 11.34 -6.78 -18.39
C THR A 502 12.50 -7.66 -17.93
N ALA A 503 13.71 -7.25 -18.25
CA ALA A 503 14.93 -7.83 -17.73
C ALA A 503 15.78 -6.73 -17.12
N ALA A 504 16.31 -6.96 -15.93
CA ALA A 504 17.12 -6.00 -15.22
C ALA A 504 18.36 -6.63 -14.60
N LEU A 505 19.44 -5.84 -14.57
CA LEU A 505 20.66 -6.11 -13.85
C LEU A 505 20.89 -4.99 -12.86
N TYR A 506 21.38 -5.30 -11.67
CA TYR A 506 21.72 -4.30 -10.68
C TYR A 506 22.95 -4.67 -9.86
N LEU A 507 23.66 -3.64 -9.42
CA LEU A 507 24.83 -3.73 -8.56
C LEU A 507 24.77 -2.58 -7.56
N SER A 508 25.12 -2.84 -6.31
CA SER A 508 25.30 -1.81 -5.29
C SER A 508 26.49 -2.13 -4.42
N ASP A 509 27.23 -1.11 -4.02
CA ASP A 509 28.29 -1.17 -3.02
C ASP A 509 28.02 -0.12 -1.94
N ARG A 510 28.02 -0.57 -0.69
CA ARG A 510 28.05 0.32 0.48
C ARG A 510 29.47 0.36 1.00
N VAL A 511 30.16 1.47 0.71
CA VAL A 511 31.54 1.73 1.14
C VAL A 511 31.50 2.44 2.49
N GLU A 512 32.02 1.80 3.52
CA GLU A 512 32.16 2.39 4.86
C GLU A 512 33.60 2.82 5.11
N TRP A 513 33.79 4.08 5.49
CA TRP A 513 35.08 4.66 5.85
C TRP A 513 34.97 5.53 7.08
N ARG A 514 35.53 5.09 8.21
CA ARG A 514 35.45 5.80 9.50
C ARG A 514 33.98 6.14 9.88
N ARG A 515 33.59 7.42 9.72
CA ARG A 515 32.27 7.96 10.06
C ARG A 515 31.38 8.17 8.83
N LEU A 516 31.88 7.84 7.67
CA LEU A 516 31.17 8.00 6.40
C LEU A 516 30.78 6.62 5.83
N ALA A 517 29.59 6.57 5.26
CA ALA A 517 29.17 5.41 4.47
C ALA A 517 28.50 5.92 3.18
N LEU A 518 29.02 5.48 2.04
CA LEU A 518 28.49 5.80 0.72
C LEU A 518 27.82 4.56 0.13
N ASP A 519 26.50 4.61 -0.05
CA ASP A 519 25.78 3.65 -0.89
C ASP A 519 25.78 4.16 -2.32
N ALA A 520 26.33 3.39 -3.25
CA ALA A 520 26.35 3.68 -4.68
C ALA A 520 25.83 2.46 -5.44
N GLY A 521 24.75 2.66 -6.17
CA GLY A 521 24.12 1.58 -6.89
C GLY A 521 23.67 1.98 -8.29
N LEU A 522 23.63 1.01 -9.18
CA LEU A 522 23.18 1.17 -10.55
C LEU A 522 22.23 0.03 -10.92
N ARG A 523 21.11 0.39 -11.54
CA ARG A 523 20.18 -0.58 -12.12
C ARG A 523 19.97 -0.25 -13.59
N TYR A 524 20.03 -1.27 -14.43
CA TYR A 524 19.66 -1.22 -15.84
C TYR A 524 18.44 -2.09 -16.06
N ASP A 525 17.39 -1.54 -16.70
CA ASP A 525 16.19 -2.25 -17.09
C ASP A 525 15.99 -2.15 -18.61
N HIS A 526 15.61 -3.27 -19.23
CA HIS A 526 15.05 -3.32 -20.58
C HIS A 526 13.59 -3.74 -20.52
N GLU A 527 12.70 -2.98 -21.20
CA GLU A 527 11.27 -3.24 -21.25
C GLU A 527 10.80 -3.35 -22.71
N SER A 528 10.11 -4.45 -23.06
CA SER A 528 9.83 -4.83 -24.46
C SER A 528 8.61 -4.16 -25.09
N LEU A 529 7.60 -3.73 -24.30
CA LEU A 529 6.35 -3.18 -24.86
C LEU A 529 6.58 -1.84 -25.57
N PHE A 530 7.45 -1.01 -24.98
CA PHE A 530 7.83 0.29 -25.52
C PHE A 530 9.27 0.32 -26.05
N GLY A 531 9.98 -0.83 -26.06
CA GLY A 531 11.39 -0.91 -26.45
C GLY A 531 12.30 -0.01 -25.60
N SER A 532 12.00 0.12 -24.34
CA SER A 532 12.61 1.11 -23.46
C SER A 532 13.84 0.55 -22.74
N HIS A 533 14.93 1.34 -22.74
CA HIS A 533 16.14 1.08 -21.95
C HIS A 533 16.24 2.16 -20.86
N SER A 534 16.46 1.77 -19.63
CA SER A 534 16.46 2.66 -18.48
C SER A 534 17.67 2.40 -17.59
N VAL A 535 18.42 3.48 -17.27
CA VAL A 535 19.55 3.45 -16.34
C VAL A 535 19.17 4.25 -15.10
N ALA A 536 19.12 3.60 -13.95
CA ALA A 536 18.66 4.15 -12.69
C ALA A 536 19.80 4.15 -11.65
N PRO A 537 20.65 5.19 -11.61
CA PRO A 537 21.63 5.39 -10.55
C PRO A 537 20.95 5.77 -9.25
N ARG A 538 21.52 5.33 -8.13
CA ARG A 538 21.06 5.64 -6.78
C ARG A 538 22.25 5.82 -5.88
N THR A 539 22.27 6.95 -5.16
CA THR A 539 23.39 7.29 -4.28
C THR A 539 22.85 7.82 -2.96
N ARG A 540 23.55 7.46 -1.88
CA ARG A 540 23.30 7.96 -0.54
C ARG A 540 24.61 8.04 0.22
N LEU A 541 24.89 9.18 0.83
CA LEU A 541 26.00 9.39 1.74
C LEU A 541 25.44 9.54 3.16
N ASP A 542 25.89 8.73 4.08
CA ASP A 542 25.61 8.83 5.52
C ASP A 542 26.87 9.31 6.24
N TRP A 543 26.73 10.31 7.09
CA TRP A 543 27.79 10.85 7.95
C TRP A 543 27.39 10.75 9.43
N ASP A 544 28.05 9.85 10.17
CA ASP A 544 27.95 9.79 11.63
C ASP A 544 28.81 10.89 12.25
N VAL A 545 28.18 12.04 12.54
CA VAL A 545 28.86 13.27 12.97
C VAL A 545 29.66 13.06 14.26
N LEU A 546 29.08 12.33 15.20
CA LEU A 546 29.67 12.09 16.53
C LEU A 546 30.45 10.75 16.59
N GLY A 547 30.30 9.87 15.62
CA GLY A 547 30.91 8.55 15.62
C GLY A 547 30.26 7.54 16.57
N SER A 548 29.16 7.90 17.22
CA SER A 548 28.38 7.07 18.14
C SER A 548 27.10 6.53 17.52
N GLY A 549 26.78 6.91 16.28
CA GLY A 549 25.51 6.64 15.65
C GLY A 549 24.34 7.47 16.21
N ALA A 550 24.60 8.40 17.16
CA ALA A 550 23.58 9.24 17.75
C ALA A 550 23.12 10.35 16.79
N THR A 551 24.03 10.95 16.06
CA THR A 551 23.75 12.01 15.08
C THR A 551 24.23 11.57 13.71
N VAL A 552 23.29 11.31 12.79
CA VAL A 552 23.59 10.90 11.42
C VAL A 552 22.93 11.85 10.44
N LEU A 553 23.73 12.45 9.58
CA LEU A 553 23.30 13.21 8.41
C LEU A 553 23.32 12.29 7.18
N SER A 554 22.25 12.31 6.40
CA SER A 554 22.20 11.58 5.14
C SER A 554 21.80 12.49 4.01
N GLY A 555 22.37 12.28 2.81
CA GLY A 555 21.98 13.01 1.62
C GLY A 555 22.29 12.21 0.36
N GLY A 556 21.48 12.36 -0.69
CA GLY A 556 21.72 11.62 -1.92
C GLY A 556 20.76 11.97 -3.05
N TRP A 557 21.04 11.32 -4.18
CA TRP A 557 20.23 11.44 -5.39
C TRP A 557 19.93 10.08 -5.99
N SER A 558 18.70 9.93 -6.48
CA SER A 558 18.21 8.67 -7.06
C SER A 558 17.33 8.93 -8.26
N ARG A 559 17.37 8.03 -9.25
CA ARG A 559 16.42 8.00 -10.36
C ARG A 559 15.58 6.72 -10.32
N TYR A 560 14.26 6.87 -10.46
CA TYR A 560 13.32 5.77 -10.48
C TYR A 560 12.53 5.78 -11.77
N PHE A 561 12.44 4.63 -12.46
CA PHE A 561 11.60 4.47 -13.66
C PHE A 561 10.34 3.71 -13.33
N GLY A 562 9.20 4.20 -13.83
CA GLY A 562 7.90 3.56 -13.68
C GLY A 562 7.82 2.21 -14.40
N GLY A 563 6.80 1.42 -14.06
CA GLY A 563 6.49 0.17 -14.75
C GLY A 563 5.58 0.39 -15.95
N ALA A 564 5.64 -0.51 -16.93
CA ALA A 564 4.73 -0.52 -18.06
C ALA A 564 3.28 -0.72 -17.59
N VAL A 565 2.34 0.03 -18.17
CA VAL A 565 0.90 -0.13 -17.98
C VAL A 565 0.33 -0.66 -19.30
N LEU A 566 -0.16 -1.90 -19.26
CA LEU A 566 -0.54 -2.63 -20.46
C LEU A 566 -1.89 -2.14 -21.07
N GLU A 567 -2.67 -1.34 -20.28
CA GLU A 567 -3.93 -0.79 -20.77
C GLU A 567 -3.74 0.06 -22.04
N THR A 568 -2.61 0.77 -22.18
CA THR A 568 -2.32 1.55 -23.40
C THR A 568 -2.41 0.70 -24.66
N ALA A 569 -1.76 -0.47 -24.63
CA ALA A 569 -1.79 -1.43 -25.73
C ALA A 569 -3.09 -2.23 -25.82
N LEU A 570 -3.69 -2.57 -24.67
CA LEU A 570 -4.97 -3.27 -24.62
C LEU A 570 -6.12 -2.39 -25.12
N GLU A 571 -6.13 -1.09 -24.74
CA GLU A 571 -7.15 -0.15 -25.21
C GLU A 571 -7.09 0.02 -26.73
N ALA A 572 -5.90 0.18 -27.28
CA ALA A 572 -5.73 0.28 -28.73
C ALA A 572 -6.31 -0.92 -29.49
N ARG A 573 -6.15 -2.12 -28.92
CA ARG A 573 -6.68 -3.37 -29.51
C ARG A 573 -8.16 -3.59 -29.17
N ARG A 574 -8.60 -3.21 -27.96
CA ARG A 574 -9.99 -3.33 -27.50
C ARG A 574 -10.93 -2.42 -28.29
N LEU A 575 -10.51 -1.21 -28.60
CA LEU A 575 -11.31 -0.27 -29.36
C LEU A 575 -11.55 -0.73 -30.83
N ARG A 576 -10.73 -1.65 -31.35
CA ARG A 576 -11.02 -2.32 -32.66
C ARG A 576 -12.24 -3.25 -32.58
N LEU A 577 -12.67 -3.65 -31.36
CA LEU A 577 -13.91 -4.41 -31.17
C LEU A 577 -15.15 -3.50 -31.08
N LEU A 578 -14.95 -2.18 -30.93
CA LEU A 578 -16.00 -1.20 -30.82
C LEU A 578 -16.26 -0.62 -32.21
N GLN A 579 -17.52 -0.53 -32.56
CA GLN A 579 -17.98 0.04 -33.85
C GLN A 579 -19.13 0.98 -33.57
N GLN A 580 -19.11 2.17 -34.18
CA GLN A 580 -20.23 3.10 -34.15
C GLN A 580 -21.08 2.90 -35.41
N LEU A 581 -22.34 2.54 -35.26
CA LEU A 581 -23.24 2.28 -36.36
C LEU A 581 -24.05 3.51 -36.77
N THR A 582 -24.48 4.33 -35.81
CA THR A 582 -25.20 5.56 -36.07
C THR A 582 -24.62 6.74 -35.30
N ASP A 583 -24.72 7.93 -35.86
CA ASP A 583 -24.35 9.19 -35.24
C ASP A 583 -25.38 9.67 -34.21
N PHE A 584 -25.17 10.87 -33.65
CA PHE A 584 -26.07 11.49 -32.69
C PHE A 584 -27.45 11.87 -33.25
N ARG A 585 -27.61 11.90 -34.58
CA ARG A 585 -28.86 12.17 -35.30
C ARG A 585 -29.56 10.88 -35.73
N GLY A 586 -28.90 9.71 -35.56
CA GLY A 586 -29.41 8.43 -36.02
C GLY A 586 -29.00 8.06 -37.45
N ASN A 587 -28.20 8.90 -38.14
CA ASN A 587 -27.72 8.59 -39.49
C ASN A 587 -26.65 7.50 -39.44
N PRO A 588 -26.57 6.62 -40.43
CA PRO A 588 -25.51 5.62 -40.51
C PRO A 588 -24.12 6.26 -40.57
N VAL A 589 -23.19 5.74 -39.82
CA VAL A 589 -21.76 6.12 -39.87
C VAL A 589 -21.12 5.35 -41.01
N PRO A 590 -20.44 6.03 -41.98
CA PRO A 590 -19.76 5.36 -43.10
C PRO A 590 -18.73 4.31 -42.59
N ALA A 591 -18.60 3.20 -43.30
CA ALA A 591 -17.78 2.06 -42.92
C ALA A 591 -16.32 2.42 -42.56
N GLY A 592 -15.68 3.33 -43.30
CA GLY A 592 -14.33 3.78 -43.06
C GLY A 592 -14.14 4.72 -41.83
N LYS A 593 -15.26 5.14 -41.18
CA LYS A 593 -15.25 6.01 -39.97
C LYS A 593 -15.82 5.34 -38.73
N GLN A 594 -16.07 4.06 -38.80
CA GLN A 594 -16.69 3.28 -37.70
C GLN A 594 -15.69 2.81 -36.64
N ASP A 595 -14.41 2.75 -37.00
CA ASP A 595 -13.37 2.23 -36.14
C ASP A 595 -12.68 3.33 -35.31
N PHE A 596 -12.20 2.94 -34.15
CA PHE A 596 -11.54 3.84 -33.22
C PHE A 596 -10.05 3.52 -33.15
N ALA A 597 -9.21 4.55 -33.26
CA ALA A 597 -7.77 4.42 -33.20
C ALA A 597 -7.20 4.90 -31.88
N VAL A 598 -6.17 4.23 -31.42
CA VAL A 598 -5.33 4.66 -30.30
C VAL A 598 -3.87 4.55 -30.71
N ASP A 599 -3.18 5.69 -30.65
CA ASP A 599 -1.75 5.76 -30.89
C ASP A 599 -1.00 5.87 -29.55
N TYR A 600 -0.09 4.94 -29.33
CA TYR A 600 0.84 4.93 -28.20
C TYR A 600 2.30 4.76 -28.66
N SER A 601 2.55 4.97 -29.96
CA SER A 601 3.88 4.94 -30.54
C SER A 601 4.76 6.05 -29.96
N GLY A 602 6.04 5.78 -29.79
CA GLY A 602 7.00 6.76 -29.25
C GLY A 602 6.88 7.04 -27.75
N LEU A 603 6.03 6.30 -26.99
CA LEU A 603 6.02 6.38 -25.54
C LEU A 603 7.35 5.92 -24.97
N ARG A 604 7.83 6.67 -23.97
CA ARG A 604 8.99 6.33 -23.15
C ARG A 604 8.56 6.13 -21.70
N MET A 605 9.34 5.35 -20.96
CA MET A 605 9.07 5.13 -19.54
C MET A 605 9.14 6.45 -18.77
N PRO A 606 8.11 6.75 -17.94
CA PRO A 606 8.15 7.88 -17.01
C PRO A 606 9.23 7.64 -15.96
N TYR A 607 9.82 8.71 -15.45
CA TYR A 607 10.79 8.63 -14.36
C TYR A 607 10.68 9.80 -13.40
N ASP A 608 11.17 9.59 -12.20
CA ASP A 608 11.31 10.60 -11.17
C ASP A 608 12.78 10.72 -10.77
N ASP A 609 13.30 11.97 -10.74
CA ASP A 609 14.57 12.32 -10.12
C ASP A 609 14.28 12.75 -8.68
N GLU A 610 14.94 12.12 -7.72
CA GLU A 610 14.81 12.37 -6.29
C GLU A 610 16.08 12.93 -5.71
N TRP A 611 15.94 14.02 -4.94
CA TRP A 611 16.92 14.49 -3.97
C TRP A 611 16.34 14.28 -2.58
N ALA A 612 17.10 13.63 -1.71
CA ALA A 612 16.66 13.38 -0.34
C ALA A 612 17.77 13.70 0.66
N PHE A 613 17.38 14.31 1.79
CA PHE A 613 18.28 14.68 2.88
C PHE A 613 17.61 14.36 4.21
N SER A 614 18.39 13.90 5.20
CA SER A 614 17.86 13.66 6.54
C SER A 614 18.87 13.93 7.64
N LEU A 615 18.33 14.26 8.80
CA LEU A 615 19.01 14.29 10.09
C LEU A 615 18.32 13.30 11.02
N ARG A 616 19.05 12.28 11.46
CA ARG A 616 18.64 11.39 12.53
C ARG A 616 19.39 11.77 13.81
N GLN A 617 18.63 11.95 14.89
CA GLN A 617 19.17 12.28 16.21
C GLN A 617 18.61 11.32 17.25
N ARG A 618 19.50 10.69 18.04
CA ARG A 618 19.16 9.92 19.23
C ARG A 618 19.61 10.67 20.47
N MET A 619 18.70 10.91 21.38
CA MET A 619 18.98 11.63 22.61
C MET A 619 17.93 11.28 23.67
N ALA A 620 18.35 11.08 24.91
CA ALA A 620 17.46 10.87 26.06
C ALA A 620 16.37 9.77 25.86
N GLY A 621 16.73 8.66 25.23
CA GLY A 621 15.79 7.56 24.95
C GLY A 621 14.80 7.81 23.81
N LEU A 622 14.95 8.93 23.09
CA LEU A 622 14.17 9.27 21.90
C LEU A 622 15.03 9.22 20.64
N GLU A 623 14.38 8.89 19.53
CA GLU A 623 14.94 9.04 18.19
C GLU A 623 14.07 10.02 17.40
N GLY A 624 14.69 11.08 16.90
CA GLY A 624 14.12 12.04 15.98
C GLY A 624 14.69 11.84 14.58
N LEU A 625 13.83 11.90 13.55
CA LEU A 625 14.19 11.85 12.14
C LEU A 625 13.53 13.01 11.41
N LEU A 626 14.33 13.97 10.96
CA LEU A 626 13.91 15.07 10.08
C LEU A 626 14.34 14.74 8.66
N GLY A 627 13.41 14.78 7.71
CA GLY A 627 13.66 14.48 6.31
C GLY A 627 13.16 15.57 5.37
N TYR A 628 13.87 15.78 4.27
CA TYR A 628 13.44 16.57 3.12
C TYR A 628 13.59 15.72 1.86
N VAL A 629 12.54 15.68 1.05
CA VAL A 629 12.53 14.97 -0.23
C VAL A 629 12.00 15.90 -1.32
N ARG A 630 12.74 16.01 -2.42
CA ARG A 630 12.28 16.65 -3.65
C ARG A 630 12.24 15.61 -4.76
N ARG A 631 11.08 15.51 -5.44
CA ARG A 631 10.89 14.66 -6.63
C ARG A 631 10.46 15.49 -7.82
N ASP A 632 11.15 15.29 -8.93
CA ASP A 632 10.84 15.88 -10.22
C ASP A 632 10.42 14.76 -11.20
N GLY A 633 9.10 14.58 -11.37
CA GLY A 633 8.53 13.60 -12.27
C GLY A 633 8.52 14.09 -13.70
N ARG A 634 9.03 13.25 -14.61
CA ARG A 634 9.22 13.55 -16.03
C ARG A 634 8.61 12.47 -16.90
N ARG A 635 8.26 12.86 -18.14
CA ARG A 635 7.71 11.94 -19.15
C ARG A 635 6.47 11.19 -18.67
N GLN A 636 5.69 11.75 -17.75
CA GLN A 636 4.44 11.14 -17.31
C GLN A 636 3.49 11.05 -18.51
N TRP A 637 2.74 9.95 -18.58
CA TRP A 637 1.84 9.71 -19.69
C TRP A 637 0.58 10.53 -19.56
N ILE A 638 0.18 11.14 -20.67
CA ILE A 638 -1.08 11.85 -20.82
C ILE A 638 -1.79 11.30 -22.05
N LYS A 639 -3.11 11.24 -21.97
CA LYS A 639 -3.98 10.82 -23.08
C LYS A 639 -4.72 12.04 -23.61
N SER A 640 -4.75 12.21 -24.90
CA SER A 640 -5.46 13.29 -25.58
C SER A 640 -6.29 12.72 -26.72
N GLY A 641 -7.29 13.50 -27.19
CA GLY A 641 -8.17 13.09 -28.29
C GLY A 641 -9.60 12.83 -27.83
N LYS A 642 -10.41 12.32 -28.73
CA LYS A 642 -11.82 11.96 -28.51
C LYS A 642 -12.11 10.64 -29.20
N ILE A 643 -13.17 9.98 -28.76
CA ILE A 643 -13.54 8.66 -29.26
C ILE A 643 -13.73 8.66 -30.80
N ASN A 644 -14.29 9.72 -31.36
CA ASN A 644 -14.55 9.84 -32.81
C ASN A 644 -13.37 10.33 -33.65
N THR A 645 -12.25 10.80 -33.01
CA THR A 645 -11.03 11.24 -33.71
C THR A 645 -9.82 10.39 -33.38
N GLY A 646 -9.99 9.40 -32.49
CA GLY A 646 -8.92 8.61 -31.91
C GLY A 646 -8.29 9.26 -30.70
N PHE A 647 -7.52 8.45 -29.98
CA PHE A 647 -6.74 8.86 -28.81
C PHE A 647 -5.25 8.73 -29.11
N THR A 648 -4.47 9.61 -28.49
CA THR A 648 -3.00 9.55 -28.57
C THR A 648 -2.44 9.64 -27.15
N TYR A 649 -1.57 8.71 -26.78
CA TYR A 649 -0.76 8.77 -25.57
C TYR A 649 0.57 9.47 -25.84
N ARG A 650 0.99 10.36 -24.94
CA ARG A 650 2.22 11.17 -25.07
C ARG A 650 2.93 11.32 -23.73
N ASN A 651 4.23 11.60 -23.75
CA ASN A 651 5.07 11.90 -22.60
C ASN A 651 5.03 13.40 -22.22
N GLY A 652 3.83 13.96 -22.05
CA GLY A 652 3.62 15.39 -21.78
C GLY A 652 3.38 15.76 -20.33
N GLY A 653 3.29 14.77 -19.43
CA GLY A 653 3.06 15.00 -18.00
C GLY A 653 4.35 15.31 -17.25
N ASN A 654 4.26 16.26 -16.31
CA ASN A 654 5.34 16.67 -15.43
C ASN A 654 4.78 16.92 -14.03
N SER A 655 5.59 16.66 -13.01
CA SER A 655 5.28 16.99 -11.62
C SER A 655 6.54 17.42 -10.88
N THR A 656 6.36 18.22 -9.85
CA THR A 656 7.40 18.55 -8.87
C THR A 656 6.76 18.47 -7.49
N THR A 657 7.42 17.79 -6.58
CA THR A 657 6.95 17.64 -5.19
C THR A 657 8.10 17.94 -4.25
N ASP A 658 7.87 18.87 -3.31
CA ASP A 658 8.73 19.13 -2.17
C ASP A 658 8.02 18.62 -0.92
N ALA A 659 8.70 17.82 -0.09
CA ALA A 659 8.15 17.26 1.14
C ALA A 659 9.14 17.38 2.30
N VAL A 660 8.63 17.76 3.46
CA VAL A 660 9.36 17.75 4.74
C VAL A 660 8.62 16.81 5.67
N SER A 661 9.35 15.96 6.38
CA SER A 661 8.80 15.06 7.38
C SER A 661 9.59 15.09 8.67
N LEU A 662 8.90 14.96 9.79
CA LEU A 662 9.48 14.82 11.12
C LEU A 662 8.83 13.60 11.79
N THR A 663 9.66 12.67 12.27
CA THR A 663 9.23 11.57 13.11
C THR A 663 9.98 11.61 14.43
N LEU A 664 9.30 11.44 15.55
CA LEU A 664 9.87 11.31 16.87
C LEU A 664 9.29 10.06 17.50
N ARG A 665 10.15 9.20 18.06
CA ARG A 665 9.71 7.98 18.74
C ARG A 665 10.56 7.65 19.96
N THR A 666 10.00 6.91 20.89
CA THR A 666 10.77 6.29 21.97
C THR A 666 11.58 5.12 21.42
N LEU A 667 12.87 5.03 21.79
CA LEU A 667 13.72 3.87 21.48
C LEU A 667 13.30 2.66 22.31
N GLU A 668 12.99 2.90 23.59
CA GLU A 668 12.45 1.91 24.50
C GLU A 668 11.19 2.43 25.19
N PRO A 669 10.24 1.58 25.53
CA PRO A 669 9.05 2.00 26.24
C PRO A 669 9.39 2.63 27.60
N TRP A 670 8.83 3.80 27.88
CA TRP A 670 8.93 4.40 29.20
C TRP A 670 8.17 3.56 30.23
N ARG A 671 8.74 3.40 31.40
CA ARG A 671 8.09 2.73 32.53
C ARG A 671 7.41 3.77 33.41
N ALA A 672 6.10 3.65 33.60
CA ALA A 672 5.31 4.44 34.53
C ALA A 672 4.59 3.48 35.49
N GLY A 673 5.21 3.18 36.62
CA GLY A 673 4.75 2.14 37.55
C GLY A 673 4.67 0.77 36.83
N PRO A 674 3.51 0.08 36.88
CA PRO A 674 3.34 -1.24 36.23
C PRO A 674 3.12 -1.18 34.74
N THR A 675 3.07 0.00 34.14
CA THR A 675 2.78 0.22 32.72
C THR A 675 4.04 0.55 31.90
N ARG A 676 4.00 0.19 30.62
CA ARG A 676 5.04 0.51 29.64
C ARG A 676 4.41 1.31 28.52
N TRP A 677 5.00 2.46 28.18
CA TRP A 677 4.45 3.39 27.18
C TRP A 677 5.41 3.61 26.04
N HIS A 678 4.91 3.48 24.82
CA HIS A 678 5.64 3.78 23.61
C HIS A 678 4.95 4.97 22.91
N LEU A 679 5.73 6.01 22.61
CA LEU A 679 5.27 7.20 21.88
C LEU A 679 5.86 7.24 20.48
N GLN A 680 5.03 7.58 19.52
CA GLN A 680 5.44 7.94 18.17
C GLN A 680 4.67 9.17 17.72
N VAL A 681 5.40 10.18 17.24
CA VAL A 681 4.84 11.40 16.64
C VAL A 681 5.37 11.48 15.22
N SER A 682 4.51 11.77 14.27
CA SER A 682 4.90 12.08 12.90
C SER A 682 4.20 13.36 12.44
N TRP A 683 4.91 14.17 11.69
CA TRP A 683 4.39 15.34 11.01
C TRP A 683 4.98 15.40 9.61
N SER A 684 4.20 15.84 8.63
CA SER A 684 4.70 16.05 7.28
C SER A 684 4.02 17.23 6.60
N TRP A 685 4.80 17.93 5.81
CA TRP A 685 4.35 18.96 4.89
C TRP A 685 4.73 18.56 3.46
N GLN A 686 3.84 18.78 2.51
CA GLN A 686 4.06 18.49 1.09
C GLN A 686 3.46 19.57 0.22
N LYS A 687 4.25 20.04 -0.75
CA LYS A 687 3.82 20.96 -1.81
C LYS A 687 4.05 20.29 -3.17
N ARG A 688 3.00 20.20 -3.97
CA ARG A 688 3.04 19.56 -5.28
C ARG A 688 2.57 20.50 -6.37
N LYS A 689 3.22 20.41 -7.52
CA LYS A 689 2.78 21.00 -8.80
C LYS A 689 2.70 19.90 -9.84
N THR A 690 1.64 19.87 -10.65
CA THR A 690 1.48 18.87 -11.71
C THR A 690 0.52 19.38 -12.78
N ASN A 691 0.71 18.94 -14.00
CA ASN A 691 -0.24 19.16 -15.11
C ASN A 691 -1.09 17.92 -15.40
N THR A 692 -1.01 16.86 -14.56
CA THR A 692 -1.80 15.64 -14.70
C THR A 692 -2.88 15.54 -13.62
N ASP A 693 -4.08 15.04 -13.98
CA ASP A 693 -5.16 14.76 -13.03
C ASP A 693 -5.13 13.28 -12.64
N LEU A 694 -4.60 12.99 -11.47
CA LEU A 694 -4.43 11.62 -11.00
C LEU A 694 -5.73 10.90 -10.62
N ALA A 695 -6.83 11.63 -10.44
CA ALA A 695 -8.11 11.03 -10.06
C ALA A 695 -8.76 10.24 -11.20
N LYS A 696 -8.39 10.54 -12.45
CA LYS A 696 -8.96 9.93 -13.66
C LYS A 696 -8.02 8.93 -14.35
N GLY A 697 -6.97 8.53 -13.67
CA GLY A 697 -6.04 7.55 -14.21
C GLY A 697 -5.04 8.12 -15.19
N TYR A 698 -5.10 7.70 -16.45
CA TYR A 698 -4.16 8.11 -17.51
C TYR A 698 -4.51 9.46 -18.15
N ASP A 699 -5.35 10.19 -17.52
CA ASP A 699 -5.89 11.51 -17.83
C ASP A 699 -6.37 11.71 -19.27
N ASP A 700 -7.66 11.58 -19.42
CA ASP A 700 -8.36 11.98 -20.62
C ASP A 700 -8.41 13.53 -20.66
N ASN A 701 -7.64 14.14 -21.55
CA ASN A 701 -7.56 15.58 -21.78
C ASN A 701 -6.67 16.37 -20.82
N ALA A 702 -5.53 15.81 -20.42
CA ALA A 702 -4.49 16.59 -19.74
C ALA A 702 -4.09 17.79 -20.63
N ARG A 703 -4.11 18.95 -20.04
CA ARG A 703 -3.64 20.19 -20.66
C ARG A 703 -2.11 20.23 -20.61
N GLY A 704 -1.49 20.91 -21.54
CA GLY A 704 -0.07 21.20 -21.46
C GLY A 704 0.25 22.01 -20.18
N PRO A 705 1.46 21.90 -19.62
CA PRO A 705 1.82 22.59 -18.38
C PRO A 705 1.67 24.11 -18.46
N ASN A 706 1.82 24.67 -19.65
CA ASN A 706 1.71 26.12 -19.93
C ASN A 706 0.31 26.55 -20.42
N ASP A 707 -0.62 25.60 -20.67
CA ASP A 707 -1.98 25.96 -21.03
C ASP A 707 -2.63 26.75 -19.90
N ARG A 708 -3.53 27.67 -20.26
CA ARG A 708 -4.19 28.53 -19.28
C ARG A 708 -5.54 27.97 -18.86
N VAL A 709 -5.87 28.22 -17.59
CA VAL A 709 -7.18 28.02 -16.97
C VAL A 709 -7.52 29.27 -16.16
N ILE A 710 -8.78 29.46 -15.84
CA ILE A 710 -9.23 30.54 -14.94
C ILE A 710 -9.37 29.93 -13.54
N TYR A 711 -8.63 30.46 -12.58
CA TYR A 711 -8.70 30.08 -11.17
C TYR A 711 -9.00 31.28 -10.30
N ASN A 712 -10.11 31.24 -9.56
CA ASN A 712 -10.61 32.39 -8.76
C ASN A 712 -10.69 33.70 -9.56
N GLY A 713 -11.12 33.62 -10.82
CA GLY A 713 -11.24 34.76 -11.73
C GLY A 713 -9.98 35.16 -12.47
N ALA A 714 -8.81 34.68 -12.08
CA ALA A 714 -7.52 35.00 -12.71
C ALA A 714 -7.02 33.90 -13.68
N PRO A 715 -6.46 34.25 -14.84
CA PRO A 715 -5.84 33.28 -15.74
C PRO A 715 -4.48 32.83 -15.21
N ILE A 716 -4.32 31.54 -14.94
CA ILE A 716 -3.07 30.91 -14.51
C ILE A 716 -2.65 29.77 -15.45
N ARG A 717 -1.41 29.30 -15.35
CA ARG A 717 -0.97 28.10 -16.06
C ARG A 717 -1.55 26.86 -15.39
N THR A 718 -1.85 25.82 -16.15
CA THR A 718 -2.38 24.55 -15.61
C THR A 718 -1.46 23.93 -14.56
N ILE A 719 -0.13 24.04 -14.72
CA ILE A 719 0.86 23.53 -13.76
C ILE A 719 0.82 24.27 -12.41
N ASP A 720 0.29 25.48 -12.37
CA ASP A 720 0.19 26.30 -11.15
C ASP A 720 -1.18 26.13 -10.46
N LEU A 721 -2.10 25.37 -11.07
CA LEU A 721 -3.36 24.99 -10.43
C LEU A 721 -3.07 24.02 -9.27
N PRO A 722 -3.65 24.19 -8.07
CA PRO A 722 -3.50 23.24 -6.98
C PRO A 722 -3.91 21.82 -7.43
N PRO A 723 -3.23 20.77 -6.97
CA PRO A 723 -3.57 19.40 -7.34
C PRO A 723 -4.98 19.01 -6.88
N ARG A 724 -5.73 18.31 -7.71
CA ARG A 724 -7.11 17.87 -7.41
C ARG A 724 -7.15 16.60 -6.58
N SER A 725 -6.20 15.68 -6.79
CA SER A 725 -6.13 14.37 -6.14
C SER A 725 -4.95 14.29 -5.18
N PHE A 726 -5.11 13.55 -4.08
CA PHE A 726 -4.08 13.35 -3.07
C PHE A 726 -3.52 14.66 -2.49
N HIS A 727 -4.32 15.72 -2.54
CA HIS A 727 -3.94 17.03 -2.07
C HIS A 727 -4.26 17.19 -0.58
N GLN A 728 -3.27 16.94 0.26
CA GLN A 728 -3.30 17.20 1.69
C GLN A 728 -1.93 17.75 2.10
N PRO A 729 -1.78 19.10 2.17
CA PRO A 729 -0.47 19.71 2.41
C PRO A 729 0.18 19.29 3.71
N GLN A 730 -0.58 19.16 4.78
CA GLN A 730 -0.03 18.86 6.11
C GLN A 730 -0.80 17.72 6.77
N LEU A 731 -0.05 16.79 7.33
CA LEU A 731 -0.54 15.69 8.16
C LEU A 731 0.29 15.63 9.43
N ALA A 732 -0.34 15.30 10.55
CA ALA A 732 0.36 14.87 11.75
C ALA A 732 -0.39 13.70 12.40
N ALA A 733 0.35 12.82 13.02
CA ALA A 733 -0.19 11.74 13.85
C ALA A 733 0.63 11.60 15.11
N LEU A 734 -0.04 11.40 16.24
CA LEU A 734 0.56 11.01 17.51
C LEU A 734 -0.03 9.68 17.90
N THR A 735 0.81 8.66 18.03
CA THR A 735 0.42 7.33 18.53
C THR A 735 1.07 7.10 19.88
N LEU A 736 0.24 6.80 20.88
CA LEU A 736 0.66 6.44 22.22
C LEU A 736 0.11 5.05 22.55
N THR A 737 1.00 4.09 22.76
CA THR A 737 0.64 2.71 23.13
C THR A 737 1.09 2.42 24.54
N GLY A 738 0.14 2.10 25.42
CA GLY A 738 0.37 1.69 26.78
C GLY A 738 0.12 0.18 26.95
N ALA A 739 1.07 -0.54 27.53
CA ALA A 739 0.91 -1.95 27.90
C ALA A 739 0.88 -2.08 29.42
N TYR A 740 -0.09 -2.82 29.93
CA TYR A 740 -0.21 -3.21 31.34
C TYR A 740 -0.15 -4.75 31.43
N PRO A 741 1.06 -5.33 31.44
CA PRO A 741 1.26 -6.78 31.29
C PRO A 741 0.56 -7.61 32.37
N ARG A 742 0.55 -7.13 33.65
CA ARG A 742 -0.11 -7.85 34.74
C ARG A 742 -1.62 -8.01 34.57
N ALA A 743 -2.26 -7.06 33.90
CA ALA A 743 -3.69 -7.11 33.60
C ALA A 743 -3.98 -7.67 32.20
N GLY A 744 -2.94 -7.97 31.41
CA GLY A 744 -3.08 -8.39 30.00
C GLY A 744 -3.71 -7.33 29.11
N LEU A 745 -3.49 -6.05 29.40
CA LEU A 745 -4.17 -4.94 28.76
C LEU A 745 -3.18 -4.14 27.92
N THR A 746 -3.58 -3.86 26.66
CA THR A 746 -2.87 -2.95 25.76
C THR A 746 -3.84 -1.89 25.27
N TRP A 747 -3.44 -0.63 25.40
CA TRP A 747 -4.27 0.52 25.02
C TRP A 747 -3.50 1.45 24.11
N THR A 748 -3.99 1.63 22.89
CA THR A 748 -3.38 2.49 21.87
C THR A 748 -4.30 3.67 21.57
N HIS A 749 -3.73 4.85 21.53
CA HIS A 749 -4.37 6.09 21.11
C HIS A 749 -3.65 6.62 19.87
N THR A 750 -4.40 7.03 18.87
CA THR A 750 -3.87 7.71 17.68
C THR A 750 -4.65 9.00 17.46
N LEU A 751 -3.97 10.13 17.65
CA LEU A 751 -4.50 11.43 17.30
C LEU A 751 -4.00 11.80 15.90
N ASN A 752 -4.91 12.00 14.97
CA ASN A 752 -4.62 12.38 13.60
C ASN A 752 -5.01 13.84 13.38
N TRP A 753 -4.11 14.65 12.87
CA TRP A 753 -4.36 16.00 12.45
C TRP A 753 -4.20 16.16 10.95
N ARG A 754 -5.15 16.83 10.31
CA ARG A 754 -5.09 17.22 8.92
C ARG A 754 -5.14 18.73 8.82
N GLY A 755 -4.14 19.30 8.17
CA GLY A 755 -4.02 20.75 7.99
C GLY A 755 -5.06 21.30 7.03
N ARG A 756 -5.25 22.62 7.07
CA ARG A 756 -6.07 23.34 6.10
C ARG A 756 -5.64 23.02 4.67
N ARG A 757 -6.61 22.95 3.76
CA ARG A 757 -6.35 22.79 2.33
C ARG A 757 -7.40 23.51 1.49
N ASP A 758 -7.08 23.72 0.21
CA ASP A 758 -7.99 24.25 -0.78
C ASP A 758 -8.31 23.13 -1.79
N ASP A 759 -9.59 22.76 -1.86
CA ASP A 759 -10.09 21.91 -2.93
C ASP A 759 -10.33 22.75 -4.18
N ILE A 760 -10.29 22.10 -5.36
CA ILE A 760 -10.56 22.72 -6.63
C ILE A 760 -11.93 22.30 -7.13
N ILE A 761 -12.80 23.28 -7.30
CA ILE A 761 -14.15 23.10 -7.77
C ILE A 761 -14.20 23.57 -9.22
N TYR A 762 -14.54 22.65 -10.14
CA TYR A 762 -14.82 23.01 -11.52
C TYR A 762 -16.21 23.67 -11.61
N VAL A 763 -16.27 24.91 -12.09
CA VAL A 763 -17.50 25.72 -12.17
C VAL A 763 -17.95 25.98 -13.60
N GLY A 764 -17.38 25.26 -14.58
CA GLY A 764 -17.78 25.36 -15.98
C GLY A 764 -16.70 25.96 -16.88
N ARG A 765 -17.08 26.31 -18.10
CA ARG A 765 -16.22 27.01 -19.06
C ARG A 765 -16.53 28.49 -19.12
N GLY A 766 -15.53 29.30 -19.35
CA GLY A 766 -15.66 30.73 -19.57
C GLY A 766 -16.34 31.06 -20.92
N PRO A 767 -16.82 32.28 -21.08
CA PRO A 767 -17.33 32.72 -22.39
C PRO A 767 -16.23 32.71 -23.45
N GLY A 768 -16.63 32.51 -24.76
CA GLY A 768 -15.68 32.47 -25.88
C GLY A 768 -14.91 33.79 -26.07
N PRO A 769 -13.87 33.82 -26.92
CA PRO A 769 -13.43 32.77 -27.87
C PRO A 769 -12.50 31.71 -27.27
N SER A 770 -11.93 31.92 -26.06
CA SER A 770 -10.93 31.01 -25.49
C SER A 770 -11.51 29.78 -24.79
N PHE A 771 -12.81 29.79 -24.37
CA PHE A 771 -13.50 28.69 -23.66
C PHE A 771 -12.65 28.03 -22.55
N LEU A 772 -11.90 28.84 -21.78
CA LEU A 772 -11.04 28.34 -20.74
C LEU A 772 -11.87 27.69 -19.61
N ASP A 773 -11.40 26.56 -19.10
CA ASP A 773 -12.03 25.92 -17.93
C ASP A 773 -11.87 26.83 -16.71
N ARG A 774 -12.96 26.97 -15.94
CA ARG A 774 -13.02 27.82 -14.76
C ARG A 774 -13.05 26.94 -13.51
N TYR A 775 -12.21 27.33 -12.56
CA TYR A 775 -12.08 26.67 -11.27
C TYR A 775 -12.17 27.71 -10.15
N GLN A 776 -12.71 27.27 -9.01
CA GLN A 776 -12.75 28.04 -7.79
C GLN A 776 -12.13 27.25 -6.63
N SER A 777 -11.52 27.95 -5.68
CA SER A 777 -11.06 27.37 -4.42
C SER A 777 -12.24 27.08 -3.50
N GLY A 778 -12.27 25.89 -2.94
CA GLY A 778 -13.15 25.49 -1.84
C GLY A 778 -12.34 25.26 -0.59
N GLY A 779 -12.16 26.30 0.25
CA GLY A 779 -11.38 26.22 1.48
C GLY A 779 -11.94 25.22 2.48
N LEU A 780 -11.11 24.31 2.98
CA LEU A 780 -11.44 23.33 4.01
C LEU A 780 -10.59 23.56 5.24
N PRO A 781 -11.19 23.63 6.45
CA PRO A 781 -10.46 23.88 7.69
C PRO A 781 -9.62 22.68 8.09
N SER A 782 -8.65 22.92 8.97
CA SER A 782 -7.93 21.86 9.66
C SER A 782 -8.84 21.17 10.67
N TYR A 783 -8.57 19.90 10.94
CA TYR A 783 -9.34 19.11 11.91
C TYR A 783 -8.52 17.99 12.55
N TRP A 784 -9.02 17.50 13.69
CA TRP A 784 -8.47 16.39 14.44
C TRP A 784 -9.45 15.23 14.47
N THR A 785 -8.92 14.00 14.42
CA THR A 785 -9.62 12.79 14.83
C THR A 785 -8.81 12.06 15.88
N TRP A 786 -9.48 11.40 16.80
CA TRP A 786 -8.86 10.58 17.83
C TRP A 786 -9.39 9.18 17.71
N ASP A 787 -8.51 8.24 17.40
CA ASP A 787 -8.81 6.83 17.31
C ASP A 787 -8.21 6.11 18.53
N THR A 788 -8.91 5.12 19.06
CA THR A 788 -8.40 4.35 20.19
C THR A 788 -8.71 2.88 20.04
N ARG A 789 -7.77 2.04 20.46
CA ARG A 789 -7.88 0.58 20.49
C ARG A 789 -7.53 0.07 21.88
N LEU A 790 -8.44 -0.70 22.47
CA LEU A 790 -8.23 -1.41 23.72
C LEU A 790 -8.24 -2.91 23.44
N SER A 791 -7.16 -3.61 23.74
CA SER A 791 -7.05 -5.06 23.66
C SER A 791 -6.83 -5.62 25.05
N TRP A 792 -7.60 -6.64 25.44
CA TRP A 792 -7.54 -7.28 26.74
C TRP A 792 -7.46 -8.79 26.61
N GLN A 793 -6.42 -9.37 27.25
CA GLN A 793 -6.20 -10.80 27.39
C GLN A 793 -6.25 -11.11 28.91
N PRO A 794 -7.38 -11.61 29.44
CA PRO A 794 -7.57 -11.75 30.88
C PRO A 794 -6.66 -12.81 31.50
N PRO A 795 -5.54 -12.46 32.17
CA PRO A 795 -4.72 -13.38 32.91
C PRO A 795 -5.19 -13.51 34.37
N PRO A 796 -5.07 -14.66 35.04
CA PRO A 796 -4.79 -16.00 34.52
C PRO A 796 -6.08 -16.78 34.13
N VAL A 797 -7.25 -16.13 34.23
CA VAL A 797 -8.57 -16.80 34.14
C VAL A 797 -8.86 -17.37 32.73
N MET A 798 -8.56 -16.59 31.68
CA MET A 798 -8.75 -17.01 30.29
C MET A 798 -7.61 -16.50 29.39
N PRO A 799 -6.38 -16.99 29.55
CA PRO A 799 -5.21 -16.48 28.83
C PRO A 799 -5.29 -16.67 27.31
N ARG A 800 -6.21 -17.51 26.85
CA ARG A 800 -6.45 -17.80 25.42
C ARG A 800 -7.45 -16.86 24.77
N LEU A 801 -8.25 -16.13 25.56
CA LEU A 801 -9.24 -15.17 25.07
C LEU A 801 -8.60 -13.82 24.84
N GLU A 802 -8.94 -13.15 23.75
CA GLU A 802 -8.57 -11.76 23.43
C GLU A 802 -9.83 -10.97 23.08
N LEU A 803 -10.10 -9.92 23.81
CA LEU A 803 -11.18 -8.98 23.50
C LEU A 803 -10.58 -7.66 23.04
N THR A 804 -11.06 -7.15 21.89
CA THR A 804 -10.57 -5.87 21.34
C THR A 804 -11.74 -4.95 20.99
N ILE A 805 -11.59 -3.69 21.35
CA ILE A 805 -12.52 -2.61 21.03
C ILE A 805 -11.74 -1.54 20.29
N ASP A 806 -12.18 -1.20 19.06
CA ASP A 806 -11.71 -0.01 18.36
C ASP A 806 -12.80 1.05 18.36
N ILE A 807 -12.45 2.27 18.70
CA ILE A 807 -13.31 3.45 18.54
C ILE A 807 -12.56 4.43 17.65
N LEU A 808 -12.99 4.52 16.40
CA LEU A 808 -12.44 5.49 15.45
C LEU A 808 -13.19 6.81 15.60
N ASN A 809 -12.49 7.92 15.47
CA ASN A 809 -13.01 9.27 15.64
C ASN A 809 -13.83 9.43 16.95
N LEU A 810 -13.20 9.13 18.08
CA LEU A 810 -13.79 9.18 19.42
C LEU A 810 -14.51 10.52 19.69
N LEU A 811 -13.96 11.64 19.19
CA LEU A 811 -14.50 12.98 19.35
C LEU A 811 -15.72 13.26 18.45
N ASN A 812 -16.11 12.32 17.58
CA ASN A 812 -17.22 12.45 16.64
C ASN A 812 -17.14 13.71 15.75
N ARG A 813 -15.95 14.09 15.31
CA ARG A 813 -15.72 15.25 14.44
C ARG A 813 -16.07 14.91 13.00
N MET A 814 -17.02 15.61 12.41
CA MET A 814 -17.50 15.40 11.03
C MET A 814 -17.38 16.68 10.18
N PRO A 815 -16.19 17.27 10.03
CA PRO A 815 -15.99 18.40 9.12
C PRO A 815 -16.17 17.96 7.67
N ALA A 816 -16.37 18.93 6.77
CA ALA A 816 -16.28 18.69 5.34
C ALA A 816 -14.82 18.33 4.98
N ILE A 817 -14.65 17.26 4.22
CA ILE A 817 -13.35 16.74 3.74
C ILE A 817 -13.22 16.75 2.21
N VAL A 818 -14.31 17.04 1.48
CA VAL A 818 -14.32 17.44 0.08
C VAL A 818 -15.27 18.61 -0.02
N ALA A 819 -14.81 19.67 -0.67
CA ALA A 819 -15.62 20.89 -0.81
C ALA A 819 -16.83 20.63 -1.71
N GLY A 820 -17.98 21.14 -1.31
CA GLY A 820 -19.18 21.10 -2.12
C GLY A 820 -19.10 22.07 -3.30
N ASN A 821 -19.73 21.72 -4.39
CA ASN A 821 -19.82 22.62 -5.53
C ASN A 821 -20.98 23.63 -5.31
N PRO A 822 -20.71 24.93 -5.11
CA PRO A 822 -21.71 25.93 -4.82
C PRO A 822 -22.67 26.19 -5.99
N THR A 823 -22.31 25.77 -7.20
CA THR A 823 -23.19 25.90 -8.39
C THR A 823 -24.24 24.79 -8.47
N LEU A 824 -24.15 23.76 -7.62
CA LEU A 824 -25.09 22.65 -7.56
C LEU A 824 -26.05 22.82 -6.38
N ALA A 825 -27.35 22.68 -6.62
CA ALA A 825 -28.37 22.75 -5.58
C ALA A 825 -28.13 21.75 -4.44
N SER A 826 -27.52 20.59 -4.73
CA SER A 826 -27.21 19.55 -3.74
C SER A 826 -25.89 19.78 -2.98
N ASN A 827 -25.12 20.79 -3.35
CA ASN A 827 -23.79 21.13 -2.79
C ASN A 827 -22.79 19.98 -2.62
N ASN A 828 -23.07 18.77 -2.91
CA ASN A 828 -22.25 17.54 -3.00
C ASN A 828 -20.97 17.45 -2.10
N ALA A 829 -20.95 18.12 -0.96
CA ALA A 829 -19.83 18.05 -0.02
C ALA A 829 -19.72 16.63 0.58
N THR A 830 -18.49 16.17 0.80
CA THR A 830 -18.25 14.93 1.54
C THR A 830 -17.74 15.25 2.94
N TYR A 831 -18.28 14.59 3.93
CA TYR A 831 -17.93 14.79 5.34
C TYR A 831 -17.07 13.64 5.85
N GLN A 832 -16.19 13.93 6.83
CA GLN A 832 -15.46 12.95 7.60
C GLN A 832 -16.44 11.98 8.27
N SER A 833 -16.13 10.69 8.32
CA SER A 833 -16.88 9.70 9.09
C SER A 833 -16.88 10.11 10.56
N GLY A 834 -18.05 10.04 11.21
CA GLY A 834 -18.18 10.24 12.64
C GLY A 834 -17.62 9.07 13.44
N ARG A 835 -17.97 9.00 14.72
CA ARG A 835 -17.55 7.91 15.62
C ARG A 835 -17.97 6.56 15.07
N GLU A 836 -17.03 5.62 15.02
CA GLU A 836 -17.24 4.26 14.54
C GLU A 836 -16.70 3.26 15.57
N LEU A 837 -17.54 2.35 16.05
CA LEU A 837 -17.20 1.33 17.03
C LEU A 837 -17.04 -0.02 16.33
N TRP A 838 -15.94 -0.74 16.64
CA TRP A 838 -15.72 -2.12 16.25
C TRP A 838 -15.48 -2.99 17.47
N LEU A 839 -16.02 -4.18 17.43
CA LEU A 839 -15.81 -5.20 18.46
C LEU A 839 -15.15 -6.42 17.85
N GLN A 840 -14.21 -7.01 18.59
CA GLN A 840 -13.50 -8.21 18.15
C GLN A 840 -13.31 -9.16 19.32
N VAL A 841 -13.49 -10.44 19.05
CA VAL A 841 -13.18 -11.56 19.94
C VAL A 841 -12.18 -12.46 19.25
N GLY A 842 -11.07 -12.74 19.89
CA GLY A 842 -10.04 -13.67 19.46
C GLY A 842 -9.91 -14.83 20.46
N TYR A 843 -9.58 -16.02 19.97
CA TYR A 843 -9.29 -17.17 20.80
C TYR A 843 -8.08 -17.94 20.26
N ARG A 844 -7.18 -18.33 21.18
CA ARG A 844 -5.99 -19.14 20.88
C ARG A 844 -6.19 -20.55 21.43
N PHE A 845 -5.96 -21.55 20.59
CA PHE A 845 -6.07 -22.95 20.96
C PHE A 845 -4.75 -23.55 21.41
#